data_bb44d65ce2794a8bf6c62b898736bcfe
#
_entry.id   bb44d65ce2794a8bf6c62b898736bcfe
#
_cell.length_a   1.000
_cell.length_b   1.000
_cell.length_c   1.000
_cell.angle_alpha   90.00
_cell.angle_beta   90.00
_cell.angle_gamma   90.00
#
_symmetry.space_group_name_H-M   'P 1'
#
loop_
_entity.id
_entity.type
_entity.pdbx_description
1 polymer ?
#
loop_
_entity_poly.entity_id
_entity_poly.type
_entity_poly.pdbx_seq_one_letter_code
_entity_poly.pdbx_strand_id
1 'polypeptide(L)'
;MNSPAYIPDTPEIAQHRRAIKANPRDARNHALLGIDLLRVHRLDEGVAALKKALALDASLGALYGVLAPALHDLGQRKEAIDAYRRAIKLQANDADLHKGLADVLRQDGQLDAAIASAGRAAALAPAHAAIQLGLAVAMHAAGRYSEAAAAFRQVLALAPEHLDARMDLGRTLMRLDDHLGAAVCFEQVLERCPKQIDAHITLGTCLRKLDRRSEAAELYGRALILQPDDATLLAELGFCQQEMGQLDAARATLERSAALAMPDENVLRALGLCQFELGDWTQARANWERAMEMAPSANSHSALLFLLSHSLSDAAALTAAHRDFGARWETPLLAQRMPHPNLRDPQRVLRIGFVSPDLHSHAVAQFISPVFALLKESKMLKQYVYYNNSIDDETTRLLRGYVPDWREIHGLDDVAVEELIRADAIDILIDLAGHSALNRLTLFARKPAPVQASWIGYAGSTGLQAMDYYLADQFYLPQGRYDDQFCEKIVRMPLIAPFLPHAAAPEVSPLPALANGHITFGSFHRANKVSRDAVALWSKLLRAVPDAKMLIGGTYNNNEAAMLRWFEEQGIGRERLILRERTTMGKYLAQHADVDICFSPFPYTGATTVCHALWMGVPTLTTIGPTNPSHAALGYLAHLGLSSFLADDDASFVNLGVFLSQNLPTLAALRAGMRERFTSSVVGYPGVVAAGLELALRKMWMQWCDGKTPEAIRVHLAELSGGQDMPAT
;
A
#
# COMPACT_ATOMS: atom_id res chain seq x y z
N MET A 1 -30.77 -12.56 -29.82
CA MET A 1 -30.89 -11.58 -30.94
C MET A 1 -32.35 -11.51 -31.31
N ASN A 2 -33.10 -10.56 -30.71
CA ASN A 2 -34.48 -10.31 -31.12
C ASN A 2 -34.43 -9.37 -32.34
N SER A 3 -34.98 -9.84 -33.46
CA SER A 3 -35.22 -8.97 -34.61
C SER A 3 -36.03 -7.77 -34.17
N PRO A 4 -35.70 -6.52 -34.57
CA PRO A 4 -36.47 -5.36 -34.23
C PRO A 4 -37.91 -5.56 -34.75
N ALA A 5 -38.89 -5.35 -33.88
CA ALA A 5 -40.32 -5.46 -34.24
C ALA A 5 -40.57 -4.52 -35.44
N TYR A 6 -41.12 -5.08 -36.49
CA TYR A 6 -41.52 -4.33 -37.69
C TYR A 6 -42.55 -3.25 -37.30
N ILE A 7 -42.16 -2.00 -37.34
CA ILE A 7 -43.07 -0.85 -37.15
C ILE A 7 -43.71 -0.56 -38.52
N PRO A 8 -45.01 -0.73 -38.66
CA PRO A 8 -45.71 -0.52 -39.94
C PRO A 8 -45.68 0.96 -40.35
N ASP A 9 -45.73 1.22 -41.64
CA ASP A 9 -45.83 2.57 -42.17
C ASP A 9 -47.12 3.26 -41.65
N THR A 10 -46.99 4.47 -41.12
CA THR A 10 -48.13 5.34 -40.87
C THR A 10 -48.76 5.79 -42.18
N PRO A 11 -50.00 6.29 -42.18
CA PRO A 11 -50.63 6.85 -43.39
C PRO A 11 -49.77 7.88 -44.10
N GLU A 12 -49.11 8.76 -43.32
CA GLU A 12 -48.22 9.83 -43.81
C GLU A 12 -46.97 9.22 -44.50
N ILE A 13 -46.30 8.26 -43.84
CA ILE A 13 -45.16 7.57 -44.44
C ILE A 13 -45.55 6.89 -45.74
N ALA A 14 -46.68 6.19 -45.74
CA ALA A 14 -47.19 5.54 -46.96
C ALA A 14 -47.55 6.56 -48.07
N GLN A 15 -48.03 7.74 -47.70
CA GLN A 15 -48.31 8.85 -48.62
C GLN A 15 -47.02 9.37 -49.24
N HIS A 16 -46.01 9.69 -48.43
CA HIS A 16 -44.72 10.19 -48.94
C HIS A 16 -43.99 9.17 -49.80
N ARG A 17 -44.02 7.87 -49.43
CA ARG A 17 -43.48 6.81 -50.28
C ARG A 17 -44.16 6.72 -51.65
N ARG A 18 -45.48 6.87 -51.73
CA ARG A 18 -46.25 6.95 -52.99
C ARG A 18 -45.86 8.17 -53.82
N ALA A 19 -45.74 9.34 -53.17
CA ALA A 19 -45.31 10.57 -53.85
C ALA A 19 -43.89 10.47 -54.41
N ILE A 20 -42.93 9.89 -53.66
CA ILE A 20 -41.57 9.61 -54.10
C ILE A 20 -41.54 8.62 -55.26
N LYS A 21 -42.40 7.60 -55.26
CA LYS A 21 -42.52 6.65 -56.35
C LYS A 21 -43.02 7.35 -57.64
N ALA A 22 -43.88 8.36 -57.54
CA ALA A 22 -44.36 9.16 -58.64
C ALA A 22 -43.30 10.18 -59.15
N ASN A 23 -42.58 10.81 -58.22
CA ASN A 23 -41.47 11.72 -58.54
C ASN A 23 -40.24 11.45 -57.64
N PRO A 24 -39.31 10.59 -58.06
CA PRO A 24 -38.13 10.21 -57.25
C PRO A 24 -37.13 11.35 -57.00
N ARG A 25 -37.24 12.49 -57.73
CA ARG A 25 -36.38 13.67 -57.53
C ARG A 25 -37.02 14.76 -56.68
N ASP A 26 -38.17 14.53 -56.09
CA ASP A 26 -38.83 15.48 -55.18
C ASP A 26 -38.15 15.48 -53.82
N ALA A 27 -37.25 16.42 -53.61
CA ALA A 27 -36.49 16.58 -52.38
C ALA A 27 -37.40 16.83 -51.17
N ARG A 28 -38.53 17.53 -51.36
CA ARG A 28 -39.46 17.86 -50.26
C ARG A 28 -40.16 16.62 -49.74
N ASN A 29 -40.60 15.69 -50.61
CA ASN A 29 -41.20 14.44 -50.17
C ASN A 29 -40.21 13.50 -49.48
N HIS A 30 -38.93 13.48 -49.92
CA HIS A 30 -37.88 12.78 -49.19
C HIS A 30 -37.63 13.38 -47.80
N ALA A 31 -37.66 14.70 -47.65
CA ALA A 31 -37.49 15.39 -46.39
C ALA A 31 -38.63 15.03 -45.40
N LEU A 32 -39.89 15.13 -45.86
CA LEU A 32 -41.06 14.81 -45.04
C LEU A 32 -41.07 13.32 -44.64
N LEU A 33 -40.77 12.41 -45.60
CA LEU A 33 -40.60 10.99 -45.27
C LEU A 33 -39.56 10.78 -44.20
N GLY A 34 -38.38 11.45 -44.28
CA GLY A 34 -37.34 11.34 -43.30
C GLY A 34 -37.76 11.79 -41.90
N ILE A 35 -38.43 12.94 -41.82
CA ILE A 35 -38.94 13.49 -40.54
C ILE A 35 -39.96 12.52 -39.92
N ASP A 36 -40.92 12.01 -40.71
CA ASP A 36 -41.95 11.11 -40.18
C ASP A 36 -41.37 9.73 -39.76
N LEU A 37 -40.37 9.23 -40.48
CA LEU A 37 -39.63 8.02 -40.08
C LEU A 37 -38.89 8.22 -38.76
N LEU A 38 -38.25 9.37 -38.53
CA LEU A 38 -37.61 9.69 -37.25
C LEU A 38 -38.60 9.77 -36.09
N ARG A 39 -39.80 10.32 -36.33
CA ARG A 39 -40.86 10.39 -35.32
C ARG A 39 -41.33 9.02 -34.84
N VAL A 40 -41.27 8.01 -35.69
CA VAL A 40 -41.61 6.62 -35.36
C VAL A 40 -40.36 5.76 -34.99
N HIS A 41 -39.25 6.41 -34.66
CA HIS A 41 -38.00 5.78 -34.27
C HIS A 41 -37.34 4.83 -35.31
N ARG A 42 -37.68 5.01 -36.61
CA ARG A 42 -37.02 4.31 -37.73
C ARG A 42 -35.78 5.10 -38.18
N LEU A 43 -34.74 5.15 -37.33
CA LEU A 43 -33.62 6.10 -37.47
C LEU A 43 -32.84 5.91 -38.77
N ASP A 44 -32.48 4.65 -39.13
CA ASP A 44 -31.68 4.40 -40.35
C ASP A 44 -32.41 4.85 -41.61
N GLU A 45 -33.69 4.53 -41.75
CA GLU A 45 -34.49 4.93 -42.93
C GLU A 45 -34.73 6.44 -42.94
N GLY A 46 -34.96 7.03 -41.80
CA GLY A 46 -35.13 8.49 -41.65
C GLY A 46 -33.89 9.25 -42.07
N VAL A 47 -32.71 8.84 -41.58
CA VAL A 47 -31.42 9.42 -41.95
C VAL A 47 -31.13 9.23 -43.43
N ALA A 48 -31.41 8.06 -44.01
CA ALA A 48 -31.24 7.83 -45.45
C ALA A 48 -32.13 8.75 -46.31
N ALA A 49 -33.39 8.93 -45.90
CA ALA A 49 -34.35 9.83 -46.58
C ALA A 49 -33.92 11.30 -46.48
N LEU A 50 -33.48 11.77 -45.32
CA LEU A 50 -32.96 13.15 -45.14
C LEU A 50 -31.69 13.41 -45.92
N LYS A 51 -30.73 12.47 -45.92
CA LYS A 51 -29.53 12.56 -46.76
C LYS A 51 -29.89 12.64 -48.24
N LYS A 52 -30.88 11.87 -48.67
CA LYS A 52 -31.35 11.90 -50.07
C LYS A 52 -32.00 13.26 -50.41
N ALA A 53 -32.84 13.81 -49.50
CA ALA A 53 -33.41 15.12 -49.65
C ALA A 53 -32.36 16.23 -49.86
N LEU A 54 -31.33 16.23 -48.96
CA LEU A 54 -30.23 17.19 -49.02
C LEU A 54 -29.35 17.02 -50.26
N ALA A 55 -29.19 15.80 -50.80
CA ALA A 55 -28.50 15.52 -52.04
C ALA A 55 -29.26 15.99 -53.27
N LEU A 56 -30.59 16.03 -53.21
CA LEU A 56 -31.46 16.53 -54.31
C LEU A 56 -31.64 18.03 -54.28
N ASP A 57 -31.66 18.64 -53.11
CA ASP A 57 -31.81 20.08 -52.94
C ASP A 57 -30.99 20.55 -51.72
N ALA A 58 -29.84 21.12 -51.96
CA ALA A 58 -28.97 21.67 -50.92
C ALA A 58 -29.55 22.90 -50.20
N SER A 59 -30.57 23.55 -50.75
CA SER A 59 -31.25 24.68 -50.08
C SER A 59 -32.06 24.28 -48.85
N LEU A 60 -32.34 22.95 -48.67
CA LEU A 60 -33.00 22.39 -47.52
C LEU A 60 -32.08 22.27 -46.30
N GLY A 61 -31.07 23.10 -46.16
CA GLY A 61 -30.06 23.09 -45.14
C GLY A 61 -30.60 23.06 -43.70
N ALA A 62 -31.82 23.55 -43.44
CA ALA A 62 -32.51 23.44 -42.16
C ALA A 62 -32.68 21.98 -41.68
N LEU A 63 -32.68 21.01 -42.61
CA LEU A 63 -32.76 19.59 -42.29
C LEU A 63 -31.54 19.08 -41.52
N TYR A 64 -30.39 19.77 -41.60
CA TYR A 64 -29.22 19.38 -40.79
C TYR A 64 -29.53 19.45 -39.29
N GLY A 65 -30.42 20.35 -38.83
CA GLY A 65 -30.85 20.42 -37.44
C GLY A 65 -31.62 19.18 -36.96
N VAL A 66 -32.33 18.50 -37.88
CA VAL A 66 -33.04 17.26 -37.61
C VAL A 66 -32.17 16.02 -37.86
N LEU A 67 -31.30 16.09 -38.85
CA LEU A 67 -30.39 15.01 -39.24
C LEU A 67 -29.31 14.77 -38.18
N ALA A 68 -28.77 15.83 -37.57
CA ALA A 68 -27.65 15.74 -36.66
C ALA A 68 -27.96 14.93 -35.40
N PRO A 69 -29.07 15.14 -34.65
CA PRO A 69 -29.47 14.31 -33.53
C PRO A 69 -29.66 12.85 -33.94
N ALA A 70 -30.32 12.58 -35.08
CA ALA A 70 -30.57 11.22 -35.55
C ALA A 70 -29.27 10.46 -35.89
N LEU A 71 -28.28 11.16 -36.47
CA LEU A 71 -26.93 10.58 -36.69
C LEU A 71 -26.20 10.31 -35.39
N HIS A 72 -26.39 11.18 -34.38
CA HIS A 72 -25.84 10.96 -33.04
C HIS A 72 -26.42 9.71 -32.40
N ASP A 73 -27.75 9.54 -32.44
CA ASP A 73 -28.45 8.38 -31.88
C ASP A 73 -28.03 7.06 -32.56
N LEU A 74 -27.71 7.11 -33.86
CA LEU A 74 -27.12 5.98 -34.60
C LEU A 74 -25.65 5.75 -34.36
N GLY A 75 -25.00 6.56 -33.52
CA GLY A 75 -23.56 6.45 -33.24
C GLY A 75 -22.64 6.88 -34.39
N GLN A 76 -23.18 7.51 -35.45
CA GLN A 76 -22.44 8.02 -36.62
C GLN A 76 -21.76 9.36 -36.27
N ARG A 77 -20.81 9.36 -35.32
CA ARG A 77 -20.27 10.55 -34.66
C ARG A 77 -19.70 11.59 -35.62
N LYS A 78 -18.86 11.17 -36.59
CA LYS A 78 -18.21 12.10 -37.55
C LYS A 78 -19.24 12.83 -38.38
N GLU A 79 -20.21 12.10 -38.90
CA GLU A 79 -21.27 12.69 -39.73
C GLU A 79 -22.22 13.59 -38.90
N ALA A 80 -22.50 13.21 -37.62
CA ALA A 80 -23.26 14.02 -36.70
C ALA A 80 -22.56 15.36 -36.42
N ILE A 81 -21.24 15.35 -36.14
CA ILE A 81 -20.43 16.56 -35.95
C ILE A 81 -20.53 17.50 -37.17
N ASP A 82 -20.39 16.97 -38.39
CA ASP A 82 -20.50 17.78 -39.61
C ASP A 82 -21.89 18.31 -39.83
N ALA A 83 -22.95 17.52 -39.53
CA ALA A 83 -24.32 17.96 -39.63
C ALA A 83 -24.64 19.05 -38.58
N TYR A 84 -24.25 18.91 -37.32
CA TYR A 84 -24.38 19.95 -36.31
C TYR A 84 -23.65 21.24 -36.71
N ARG A 85 -22.43 21.17 -37.20
CA ARG A 85 -21.67 22.34 -37.67
C ARG A 85 -22.36 23.05 -38.82
N ARG A 86 -22.99 22.33 -39.74
CA ARG A 86 -23.80 22.91 -40.86
C ARG A 86 -25.09 23.53 -40.34
N ALA A 87 -25.78 22.88 -39.39
CA ALA A 87 -26.97 23.42 -38.77
C ALA A 87 -26.69 24.74 -38.03
N ILE A 88 -25.61 24.76 -37.23
CA ILE A 88 -25.14 25.94 -36.46
C ILE A 88 -24.76 27.11 -37.39
N LYS A 89 -24.21 26.87 -38.57
CA LYS A 89 -23.96 27.94 -39.55
C LYS A 89 -25.22 28.65 -39.99
N LEU A 90 -26.35 27.96 -39.99
CA LEU A 90 -27.66 28.52 -40.37
C LEU A 90 -28.42 29.08 -39.16
N GLN A 91 -28.21 28.50 -37.98
CA GLN A 91 -28.92 28.83 -36.75
C GLN A 91 -27.90 28.99 -35.59
N ALA A 92 -27.05 30.01 -35.69
CA ALA A 92 -25.90 30.23 -34.80
C ALA A 92 -26.29 30.49 -33.32
N ASN A 93 -27.53 30.89 -33.08
CA ASN A 93 -28.03 31.18 -31.71
C ASN A 93 -28.96 30.08 -31.17
N ASP A 94 -28.95 28.91 -31.76
CA ASP A 94 -29.69 27.76 -31.26
C ASP A 94 -28.86 27.02 -30.22
N ALA A 95 -29.24 27.09 -28.94
CA ALA A 95 -28.54 26.51 -27.82
C ALA A 95 -28.54 24.97 -27.86
N ASP A 96 -29.64 24.36 -28.36
CA ASP A 96 -29.77 22.91 -28.43
C ASP A 96 -28.81 22.30 -29.48
N LEU A 97 -28.60 22.98 -30.61
CA LEU A 97 -27.64 22.56 -31.62
C LEU A 97 -26.20 22.61 -31.08
N HIS A 98 -25.84 23.64 -30.33
CA HIS A 98 -24.56 23.77 -29.69
C HIS A 98 -24.36 22.70 -28.59
N LYS A 99 -25.42 22.42 -27.80
CA LYS A 99 -25.42 21.34 -26.80
C LYS A 99 -25.21 19.97 -27.47
N GLY A 100 -26.00 19.68 -28.52
CA GLY A 100 -25.88 18.42 -29.25
C GLY A 100 -24.48 18.22 -29.87
N LEU A 101 -23.89 19.28 -30.44
CA LEU A 101 -22.53 19.26 -30.93
C LEU A 101 -21.53 18.95 -29.81
N ALA A 102 -21.70 19.57 -28.65
CA ALA A 102 -20.82 19.34 -27.49
C ALA A 102 -20.89 17.89 -27.00
N ASP A 103 -22.08 17.30 -26.93
CA ASP A 103 -22.30 15.93 -26.50
C ASP A 103 -21.58 14.93 -27.44
N VAL A 104 -21.70 15.14 -28.76
CA VAL A 104 -21.01 14.26 -29.75
C VAL A 104 -19.51 14.46 -29.72
N LEU A 105 -19.01 15.69 -29.62
CA LEU A 105 -17.58 16.01 -29.54
C LEU A 105 -16.96 15.37 -28.29
N ARG A 106 -17.65 15.40 -27.16
CA ARG A 106 -17.21 14.75 -25.92
C ARG A 106 -17.10 13.24 -26.09
N GLN A 107 -18.09 12.60 -26.74
CA GLN A 107 -18.07 11.16 -27.03
C GLN A 107 -16.98 10.77 -28.04
N ASP A 108 -16.60 11.72 -28.92
CA ASP A 108 -15.50 11.54 -29.91
C ASP A 108 -14.12 11.87 -29.33
N GLY A 109 -14.04 12.27 -28.05
CA GLY A 109 -12.78 12.61 -27.34
C GLY A 109 -12.24 14.01 -27.65
N GLN A 110 -12.96 14.84 -28.42
CA GLN A 110 -12.58 16.23 -28.73
C GLN A 110 -13.00 17.19 -27.60
N LEU A 111 -12.38 17.03 -26.42
CA LEU A 111 -12.87 17.62 -25.16
C LEU A 111 -12.85 19.15 -25.14
N ASP A 112 -11.80 19.79 -25.65
CA ASP A 112 -11.73 21.26 -25.70
C ASP A 112 -12.79 21.85 -26.63
N ALA A 113 -13.04 21.24 -27.79
CA ALA A 113 -14.08 21.64 -28.70
C ALA A 113 -15.49 21.41 -28.12
N ALA A 114 -15.65 20.34 -27.33
CA ALA A 114 -16.89 20.07 -26.60
C ALA A 114 -17.17 21.16 -25.54
N ILE A 115 -16.16 21.57 -24.75
CA ILE A 115 -16.28 22.67 -23.78
C ILE A 115 -16.62 23.99 -24.46
N ALA A 116 -15.96 24.31 -25.58
CA ALA A 116 -16.25 25.54 -26.32
C ALA A 116 -17.71 25.57 -26.84
N SER A 117 -18.17 24.43 -27.37
CA SER A 117 -19.55 24.31 -27.89
C SER A 117 -20.59 24.36 -26.74
N ALA A 118 -20.34 23.62 -25.64
CA ALA A 118 -21.19 23.64 -24.45
C ALA A 118 -21.22 25.02 -23.81
N GLY A 119 -20.07 25.72 -23.73
CA GLY A 119 -20.00 27.12 -23.26
C GLY A 119 -20.81 28.08 -24.09
N ARG A 120 -20.84 27.89 -25.41
CA ARG A 120 -21.71 28.69 -26.29
C ARG A 120 -23.19 28.40 -26.04
N ALA A 121 -23.59 27.14 -25.87
CA ALA A 121 -24.94 26.74 -25.52
C ALA A 121 -25.36 27.38 -24.18
N ALA A 122 -24.50 27.27 -23.15
CA ALA A 122 -24.75 27.82 -21.83
C ALA A 122 -24.87 29.34 -21.81
N ALA A 123 -24.10 30.05 -22.65
CA ALA A 123 -24.21 31.50 -22.82
C ALA A 123 -25.52 31.91 -23.49
N LEU A 124 -26.03 31.09 -24.42
CA LEU A 124 -27.30 31.34 -25.11
C LEU A 124 -28.54 31.06 -24.22
N ALA A 125 -28.42 30.09 -23.29
CA ALA A 125 -29.50 29.68 -22.41
C ALA A 125 -29.03 29.54 -20.95
N PRO A 126 -28.63 30.64 -20.27
CA PRO A 126 -28.01 30.61 -18.95
C PRO A 126 -28.92 30.08 -17.83
N ALA A 127 -30.25 30.18 -17.99
CA ALA A 127 -31.23 29.68 -17.03
C ALA A 127 -31.69 28.24 -17.30
N HIS A 128 -31.15 27.57 -18.33
CA HIS A 128 -31.58 26.23 -18.71
C HIS A 128 -30.66 25.16 -18.08
N ALA A 129 -31.13 24.54 -17.00
CA ALA A 129 -30.33 23.59 -16.19
C ALA A 129 -29.69 22.45 -17.01
N ALA A 130 -30.41 21.85 -17.97
CA ALA A 130 -29.91 20.75 -18.79
C ALA A 130 -28.77 21.16 -19.76
N ILE A 131 -28.77 22.45 -20.18
CA ILE A 131 -27.67 23.00 -21.00
C ILE A 131 -26.43 23.27 -20.12
N GLN A 132 -26.63 23.87 -18.94
CA GLN A 132 -25.55 24.08 -17.96
C GLN A 132 -24.95 22.76 -17.51
N LEU A 133 -25.76 21.71 -17.36
CA LEU A 133 -25.29 20.36 -17.05
C LEU A 133 -24.34 19.82 -18.15
N GLY A 134 -24.68 20.03 -19.43
CA GLY A 134 -23.82 19.64 -20.54
C GLY A 134 -22.43 20.29 -20.49
N LEU A 135 -22.35 21.56 -20.07
CA LEU A 135 -21.06 22.24 -19.85
C LEU A 135 -20.28 21.64 -18.68
N ALA A 136 -20.97 21.43 -17.54
CA ALA A 136 -20.32 20.83 -16.34
C ALA A 136 -19.75 19.44 -16.63
N VAL A 137 -20.52 18.59 -17.33
CA VAL A 137 -20.09 17.24 -17.73
C VAL A 137 -18.90 17.28 -18.71
N ALA A 138 -18.91 18.22 -19.67
CA ALA A 138 -17.80 18.39 -20.61
C ALA A 138 -16.49 18.81 -19.88
N MET A 139 -16.60 19.76 -18.92
CA MET A 139 -15.46 20.17 -18.09
C MET A 139 -14.93 19.02 -17.20
N HIS A 140 -15.84 18.24 -16.59
CA HIS A 140 -15.47 17.08 -15.80
C HIS A 140 -14.70 16.05 -16.66
N ALA A 141 -15.23 15.73 -17.84
CA ALA A 141 -14.59 14.78 -18.76
C ALA A 141 -13.19 15.24 -19.22
N ALA A 142 -12.97 16.55 -19.33
CA ALA A 142 -11.68 17.15 -19.67
C ALA A 142 -10.70 17.28 -18.48
N GLY A 143 -11.09 16.82 -17.29
CA GLY A 143 -10.26 16.93 -16.09
C GLY A 143 -10.22 18.33 -15.46
N ARG A 144 -11.03 19.29 -15.94
CA ARG A 144 -11.13 20.65 -15.39
C ARG A 144 -12.06 20.66 -14.17
N TYR A 145 -11.68 19.91 -13.12
CA TYR A 145 -12.57 19.58 -11.99
C TYR A 145 -13.03 20.78 -11.18
N SER A 146 -12.17 21.77 -10.96
CA SER A 146 -12.57 23.00 -10.20
C SER A 146 -13.66 23.77 -10.93
N GLU A 147 -13.56 23.91 -12.25
CA GLU A 147 -14.56 24.60 -13.07
C GLU A 147 -15.82 23.76 -13.22
N ALA A 148 -15.68 22.42 -13.36
CA ALA A 148 -16.82 21.52 -13.39
C ALA A 148 -17.62 21.58 -12.08
N ALA A 149 -16.96 21.60 -10.91
CA ALA A 149 -17.63 21.72 -9.62
C ALA A 149 -18.43 23.04 -9.50
N ALA A 150 -17.86 24.15 -9.97
CA ALA A 150 -18.56 25.42 -10.01
C ALA A 150 -19.79 25.36 -10.95
N ALA A 151 -19.64 24.75 -12.13
CA ALA A 151 -20.73 24.58 -13.08
C ALA A 151 -21.85 23.66 -12.55
N PHE A 152 -21.50 22.53 -11.90
CA PHE A 152 -22.50 21.66 -11.24
C PHE A 152 -23.27 22.39 -10.12
N ARG A 153 -22.57 23.22 -9.30
CA ARG A 153 -23.26 24.06 -8.29
C ARG A 153 -24.25 25.03 -8.93
N GLN A 154 -23.92 25.59 -10.10
CA GLN A 154 -24.82 26.42 -10.85
C GLN A 154 -26.05 25.64 -11.37
N VAL A 155 -25.86 24.41 -11.86
CA VAL A 155 -26.97 23.51 -12.22
C VAL A 155 -27.88 23.27 -11.02
N LEU A 156 -27.33 22.99 -9.85
CA LEU A 156 -28.10 22.74 -8.63
C LEU A 156 -28.79 24.02 -8.08
N ALA A 157 -28.24 25.21 -8.36
CA ALA A 157 -28.92 26.46 -8.04
C ALA A 157 -30.15 26.67 -8.92
N LEU A 158 -30.13 26.23 -10.19
CA LEU A 158 -31.27 26.29 -11.12
C LEU A 158 -32.27 25.15 -10.90
N ALA A 159 -31.78 23.97 -10.52
CA ALA A 159 -32.57 22.76 -10.31
C ALA A 159 -32.09 22.01 -9.06
N PRO A 160 -32.49 22.42 -7.85
CA PRO A 160 -32.01 21.85 -6.60
C PRO A 160 -32.26 20.34 -6.44
N GLU A 161 -33.31 19.83 -7.10
CA GLU A 161 -33.73 18.42 -7.04
C GLU A 161 -33.04 17.52 -8.09
N HIS A 162 -32.09 18.06 -8.86
CA HIS A 162 -31.42 17.27 -9.92
C HIS A 162 -30.39 16.32 -9.35
N LEU A 163 -30.81 15.07 -9.07
CA LEU A 163 -29.98 14.07 -8.39
C LEU A 163 -28.73 13.70 -9.18
N ASP A 164 -28.80 13.54 -10.50
CA ASP A 164 -27.64 13.21 -11.32
C ASP A 164 -26.56 14.30 -11.25
N ALA A 165 -26.96 15.57 -11.31
CA ALA A 165 -26.02 16.68 -11.15
C ALA A 165 -25.36 16.69 -9.75
N ARG A 166 -26.11 16.27 -8.72
CA ARG A 166 -25.60 16.17 -7.35
C ARG A 166 -24.61 15.00 -7.22
N MET A 167 -24.92 13.86 -7.84
CA MET A 167 -24.00 12.72 -7.92
C MET A 167 -22.69 13.12 -8.63
N ASP A 168 -22.80 13.80 -9.78
CA ASP A 168 -21.64 14.21 -10.56
C ASP A 168 -20.82 15.30 -9.87
N LEU A 169 -21.48 16.21 -9.11
CA LEU A 169 -20.77 17.13 -8.23
C LEU A 169 -19.97 16.37 -7.17
N GLY A 170 -20.58 15.40 -6.49
CA GLY A 170 -19.91 14.56 -5.51
C GLY A 170 -18.68 13.84 -6.10
N ARG A 171 -18.85 13.20 -7.26
CA ARG A 171 -17.73 12.58 -7.99
C ARG A 171 -16.63 13.57 -8.38
N THR A 172 -17.02 14.79 -8.77
CA THR A 172 -16.08 15.87 -9.11
C THR A 172 -15.28 16.33 -7.89
N LEU A 173 -15.95 16.47 -6.73
CA LEU A 173 -15.33 16.83 -5.46
C LEU A 173 -14.36 15.74 -4.97
N MET A 174 -14.70 14.46 -5.16
CA MET A 174 -13.75 13.36 -4.90
C MET A 174 -12.46 13.49 -5.73
N ARG A 175 -12.56 13.95 -6.98
CA ARG A 175 -11.38 14.18 -7.84
C ARG A 175 -10.54 15.39 -7.39
N LEU A 176 -11.10 16.26 -6.58
CA LEU A 176 -10.45 17.40 -5.94
C LEU A 176 -10.00 17.11 -4.50
N ASP A 177 -10.09 15.85 -4.07
CA ASP A 177 -9.83 15.38 -2.69
C ASP A 177 -10.72 16.03 -1.62
N ASP A 178 -11.80 16.74 -2.03
CA ASP A 178 -12.83 17.25 -1.12
C ASP A 178 -13.83 16.15 -0.76
N HIS A 179 -13.36 15.18 0.02
CA HIS A 179 -14.16 14.04 0.43
C HIS A 179 -15.32 14.43 1.37
N LEU A 180 -15.17 15.52 2.14
CA LEU A 180 -16.25 16.01 3.01
C LEU A 180 -17.38 16.61 2.19
N GLY A 181 -17.07 17.49 1.23
CA GLY A 181 -18.07 18.07 0.34
C GLY A 181 -18.75 17.00 -0.54
N ALA A 182 -17.99 16.00 -0.99
CA ALA A 182 -18.53 14.87 -1.73
C ALA A 182 -19.51 14.04 -0.89
N ALA A 183 -19.17 13.74 0.37
CA ALA A 183 -20.05 12.98 1.28
C ALA A 183 -21.42 13.68 1.46
N VAL A 184 -21.41 15.00 1.67
CA VAL A 184 -22.66 15.79 1.78
C VAL A 184 -23.53 15.65 0.53
N CYS A 185 -22.92 15.65 -0.66
CA CYS A 185 -23.67 15.46 -1.90
C CYS A 185 -24.34 14.08 -1.96
N PHE A 186 -23.61 13.02 -1.61
CA PHE A 186 -24.14 11.65 -1.65
C PHE A 186 -25.17 11.38 -0.54
N GLU A 187 -25.00 11.94 0.66
CA GLU A 187 -25.99 11.89 1.73
C GLU A 187 -27.32 12.49 1.26
N GLN A 188 -27.29 13.67 0.62
CA GLN A 188 -28.49 14.31 0.07
C GLN A 188 -29.14 13.49 -1.06
N VAL A 189 -28.36 12.74 -1.83
CA VAL A 189 -28.93 11.80 -2.82
C VAL A 189 -29.63 10.65 -2.12
N LEU A 190 -29.01 10.06 -1.08
CA LEU A 190 -29.58 8.94 -0.32
C LEU A 190 -30.81 9.32 0.51
N GLU A 191 -30.92 10.57 0.97
CA GLU A 191 -32.15 11.10 1.60
C GLU A 191 -33.37 11.04 0.66
N ARG A 192 -33.13 11.26 -0.63
CA ARG A 192 -34.20 11.24 -1.66
C ARG A 192 -34.35 9.87 -2.32
N CYS A 193 -33.25 9.17 -2.55
CA CYS A 193 -33.20 7.89 -3.20
C CYS A 193 -32.42 6.87 -2.34
N PRO A 194 -33.03 6.35 -1.24
CA PRO A 194 -32.34 5.45 -0.30
C PRO A 194 -31.86 4.12 -0.91
N LYS A 195 -32.32 3.76 -2.10
CA LYS A 195 -31.99 2.52 -2.79
C LYS A 195 -30.92 2.69 -3.88
N GLN A 196 -30.33 3.87 -4.01
CA GLN A 196 -29.32 4.13 -5.05
C GLN A 196 -27.96 3.55 -4.64
N ILE A 197 -27.61 2.41 -5.18
CA ILE A 197 -26.39 1.64 -4.80
C ILE A 197 -25.12 2.46 -5.05
N ASP A 198 -25.00 3.11 -6.21
CA ASP A 198 -23.85 3.97 -6.53
C ASP A 198 -23.59 5.04 -5.47
N ALA A 199 -24.65 5.63 -4.91
CA ALA A 199 -24.52 6.63 -3.86
C ALA A 199 -24.04 6.03 -2.54
N HIS A 200 -24.45 4.78 -2.21
CA HIS A 200 -23.91 4.07 -1.05
C HIS A 200 -22.42 3.77 -1.22
N ILE A 201 -22.01 3.29 -2.40
CA ILE A 201 -20.60 2.98 -2.69
C ILE A 201 -19.75 4.24 -2.61
N THR A 202 -20.15 5.31 -3.27
CA THR A 202 -19.36 6.54 -3.32
C THR A 202 -19.30 7.26 -1.97
N LEU A 203 -20.40 7.29 -1.22
CA LEU A 203 -20.40 7.81 0.16
C LEU A 203 -19.49 6.99 1.08
N GLY A 204 -19.61 5.67 1.02
CA GLY A 204 -18.75 4.78 1.81
C GLY A 204 -17.28 4.99 1.49
N THR A 205 -16.93 5.16 0.22
CA THR A 205 -15.56 5.49 -0.20
C THR A 205 -15.08 6.83 0.40
N CYS A 206 -15.94 7.87 0.40
CA CYS A 206 -15.61 9.13 1.05
C CYS A 206 -15.41 8.98 2.55
N LEU A 207 -16.29 8.23 3.23
CA LEU A 207 -16.18 7.97 4.67
C LEU A 207 -14.88 7.23 5.02
N ARG A 208 -14.46 6.25 4.21
CA ARG A 208 -13.16 5.57 4.37
C ARG A 208 -12.00 6.56 4.27
N LYS A 209 -12.02 7.45 3.28
CA LYS A 209 -10.99 8.50 3.10
C LYS A 209 -10.96 9.50 4.26
N LEU A 210 -12.10 9.73 4.91
CA LEU A 210 -12.24 10.57 6.09
C LEU A 210 -11.94 9.83 7.41
N ASP A 211 -11.40 8.60 7.36
CA ASP A 211 -11.11 7.71 8.50
C ASP A 211 -12.36 7.28 9.31
N ARG A 212 -13.56 7.40 8.72
CA ARG A 212 -14.86 7.01 9.32
C ARG A 212 -15.24 5.59 8.89
N ARG A 213 -14.32 4.63 9.09
CA ARG A 213 -14.43 3.26 8.56
C ARG A 213 -15.64 2.49 9.08
N SER A 214 -15.98 2.64 10.35
CA SER A 214 -17.14 1.96 10.95
C SER A 214 -18.45 2.40 10.28
N GLU A 215 -18.60 3.68 10.01
CA GLU A 215 -19.79 4.22 9.35
C GLU A 215 -19.88 3.77 7.89
N ALA A 216 -18.72 3.68 7.21
CA ALA A 216 -18.67 3.13 5.86
C ALA A 216 -19.11 1.65 5.85
N ALA A 217 -18.63 0.83 6.78
CA ALA A 217 -19.00 -0.58 6.90
C ALA A 217 -20.51 -0.77 7.19
N GLU A 218 -21.08 0.04 8.08
CA GLU A 218 -22.52 0.04 8.34
C GLU A 218 -23.34 0.44 7.10
N LEU A 219 -22.85 1.42 6.36
CA LEU A 219 -23.49 1.89 5.13
C LEU A 219 -23.51 0.79 4.07
N TYR A 220 -22.37 0.13 3.83
CA TYR A 220 -22.28 -1.00 2.90
C TYR A 220 -23.13 -2.19 3.39
N GLY A 221 -23.18 -2.45 4.69
CA GLY A 221 -24.06 -3.47 5.27
C GLY A 221 -25.54 -3.19 4.97
N ARG A 222 -25.98 -1.94 5.09
CA ARG A 222 -27.35 -1.53 4.73
C ARG A 222 -27.62 -1.68 3.23
N ALA A 223 -26.66 -1.34 2.39
CA ALA A 223 -26.79 -1.51 0.95
C ALA A 223 -26.88 -3.01 0.54
N LEU A 224 -26.13 -3.88 1.22
CA LEU A 224 -26.19 -5.33 1.02
C LEU A 224 -27.53 -5.97 1.44
N ILE A 225 -28.32 -5.33 2.32
CA ILE A 225 -29.70 -5.75 2.58
C ILE A 225 -30.57 -5.57 1.33
N LEU A 226 -30.29 -4.54 0.53
CA LEU A 226 -31.01 -4.26 -0.71
C LEU A 226 -30.54 -5.15 -1.87
N GLN A 227 -29.23 -5.42 -1.94
CA GLN A 227 -28.57 -6.25 -2.96
C GLN A 227 -27.56 -7.20 -2.30
N PRO A 228 -28.03 -8.35 -1.77
CA PRO A 228 -27.17 -9.26 -1.00
C PRO A 228 -25.97 -9.84 -1.77
N ASP A 229 -26.11 -9.99 -3.08
CA ASP A 229 -25.11 -10.63 -3.96
C ASP A 229 -24.44 -9.61 -4.90
N ASP A 230 -24.32 -8.35 -4.45
CA ASP A 230 -23.51 -7.35 -5.16
C ASP A 230 -22.04 -7.53 -4.82
N ALA A 231 -21.24 -7.97 -5.79
CA ALA A 231 -19.82 -8.24 -5.60
C ALA A 231 -19.01 -7.00 -5.24
N THR A 232 -19.38 -5.81 -5.76
CA THR A 232 -18.70 -4.55 -5.48
C THR A 232 -18.94 -4.10 -4.04
N LEU A 233 -20.19 -4.14 -3.57
CA LEU A 233 -20.52 -3.83 -2.18
C LEU A 233 -19.81 -4.76 -1.19
N LEU A 234 -19.75 -6.06 -1.52
CA LEU A 234 -19.01 -7.04 -0.71
C LEU A 234 -17.51 -6.71 -0.69
N ALA A 235 -16.92 -6.35 -1.83
CA ALA A 235 -15.52 -5.95 -1.88
C ALA A 235 -15.25 -4.72 -1.00
N GLU A 236 -16.06 -3.68 -1.12
CA GLU A 236 -15.92 -2.45 -0.35
C GLU A 236 -16.10 -2.67 1.16
N LEU A 237 -17.09 -3.50 1.56
CA LEU A 237 -17.25 -3.92 2.95
C LEU A 237 -16.03 -4.69 3.45
N GLY A 238 -15.53 -5.63 2.63
CA GLY A 238 -14.33 -6.41 2.96
C GLY A 238 -13.09 -5.53 3.13
N PHE A 239 -12.91 -4.50 2.31
CA PHE A 239 -11.83 -3.53 2.48
C PHE A 239 -11.96 -2.74 3.80
N CYS A 240 -13.18 -2.28 4.14
CA CYS A 240 -13.41 -1.64 5.44
C CYS A 240 -13.09 -2.55 6.62
N GLN A 241 -13.55 -3.79 6.58
CA GLN A 241 -13.29 -4.79 7.63
C GLN A 241 -11.79 -5.07 7.77
N GLN A 242 -11.08 -5.18 6.66
CA GLN A 242 -9.62 -5.35 6.64
C GLN A 242 -8.90 -4.16 7.29
N GLU A 243 -9.26 -2.93 6.90
CA GLU A 243 -8.69 -1.69 7.48
C GLU A 243 -8.99 -1.53 8.98
N MET A 244 -10.11 -2.09 9.46
CA MET A 244 -10.46 -2.16 10.88
C MET A 244 -9.81 -3.35 11.62
N GLY A 245 -9.01 -4.17 10.94
CA GLY A 245 -8.38 -5.35 11.53
C GLY A 245 -9.32 -6.54 11.77
N GLN A 246 -10.53 -6.52 11.22
CA GLN A 246 -11.50 -7.61 11.30
C GLN A 246 -11.22 -8.68 10.24
N LEU A 247 -10.04 -9.31 10.33
CA LEU A 247 -9.43 -10.07 9.25
C LEU A 247 -10.26 -11.29 8.78
N ASP A 248 -10.87 -12.06 9.69
CA ASP A 248 -11.72 -13.22 9.30
C ASP A 248 -13.00 -12.77 8.61
N ALA A 249 -13.64 -11.73 9.13
CA ALA A 249 -14.82 -11.15 8.49
C ALA A 249 -14.48 -10.60 7.11
N ALA A 250 -13.36 -9.88 6.99
CA ALA A 250 -12.86 -9.35 5.73
C ALA A 250 -12.60 -10.47 4.73
N ARG A 251 -11.87 -11.52 5.14
CA ARG A 251 -11.61 -12.70 4.30
C ARG A 251 -12.91 -13.32 3.79
N ALA A 252 -13.84 -13.65 4.68
CA ALA A 252 -15.11 -14.28 4.31
C ALA A 252 -15.93 -13.40 3.35
N THR A 253 -15.95 -12.09 3.59
CA THR A 253 -16.68 -11.12 2.75
C THR A 253 -16.03 -10.99 1.36
N LEU A 254 -14.69 -10.90 1.29
CA LEU A 254 -13.94 -10.82 0.04
C LEU A 254 -13.99 -12.14 -0.76
N GLU A 255 -13.94 -13.30 -0.09
CA GLU A 255 -14.12 -14.62 -0.73
C GLU A 255 -15.51 -14.73 -1.36
N ARG A 256 -16.55 -14.24 -0.69
CA ARG A 256 -17.90 -14.16 -1.24
C ARG A 256 -17.98 -13.23 -2.44
N SER A 257 -17.34 -12.05 -2.40
CA SER A 257 -17.22 -11.15 -3.55
C SER A 257 -16.56 -11.86 -4.74
N ALA A 258 -15.43 -12.52 -4.50
CA ALA A 258 -14.67 -13.24 -5.53
C ALA A 258 -15.41 -14.45 -6.12
N ALA A 259 -16.37 -15.02 -5.39
CA ALA A 259 -17.22 -16.12 -5.88
C ALA A 259 -18.35 -15.62 -6.80
N LEU A 260 -18.82 -14.38 -6.62
CA LEU A 260 -19.90 -13.78 -7.39
C LEU A 260 -19.44 -13.13 -8.70
N ALA A 261 -18.26 -12.59 -8.72
CA ALA A 261 -17.66 -11.96 -9.90
C ALA A 261 -16.16 -12.30 -9.97
N MET A 262 -15.58 -12.21 -11.18
CA MET A 262 -14.14 -12.35 -11.30
C MET A 262 -13.46 -11.25 -10.46
N PRO A 263 -12.63 -11.60 -9.46
CA PRO A 263 -12.00 -10.61 -8.59
C PRO A 263 -11.01 -9.75 -9.38
N ASP A 264 -11.01 -8.47 -9.13
CA ASP A 264 -9.97 -7.55 -9.60
C ASP A 264 -8.69 -7.68 -8.76
N GLU A 265 -7.65 -6.95 -9.13
CA GLU A 265 -6.38 -7.02 -8.42
C GLU A 265 -6.48 -6.51 -6.98
N ASN A 266 -7.38 -5.58 -6.66
CA ASN A 266 -7.54 -5.03 -5.31
C ASN A 266 -8.17 -6.06 -4.37
N VAL A 267 -9.17 -6.80 -4.85
CA VAL A 267 -9.79 -7.91 -4.11
C VAL A 267 -8.76 -9.00 -3.84
N LEU A 268 -7.97 -9.38 -4.85
CA LEU A 268 -6.91 -10.40 -4.68
C LEU A 268 -5.83 -9.94 -3.70
N ARG A 269 -5.42 -8.67 -3.77
CA ARG A 269 -4.44 -8.10 -2.83
C ARG A 269 -4.97 -8.06 -1.40
N ALA A 270 -6.21 -7.65 -1.21
CA ALA A 270 -6.84 -7.61 0.11
C ALA A 270 -7.04 -9.01 0.70
N LEU A 271 -7.46 -9.99 -0.12
CA LEU A 271 -7.51 -11.40 0.27
C LEU A 271 -6.12 -11.90 0.68
N GLY A 272 -5.11 -11.65 -0.15
CA GLY A 272 -3.73 -12.04 0.14
C GLY A 272 -3.24 -11.46 1.46
N LEU A 273 -3.55 -10.20 1.76
CA LEU A 273 -3.18 -9.58 3.03
C LEU A 273 -3.92 -10.20 4.22
N CYS A 274 -5.24 -10.39 4.12
CA CYS A 274 -6.00 -11.06 5.19
C CYS A 274 -5.46 -12.46 5.46
N GLN A 275 -5.22 -13.25 4.42
CA GLN A 275 -4.69 -14.62 4.53
C GLN A 275 -3.27 -14.65 5.11
N PHE A 276 -2.40 -13.71 4.70
CA PHE A 276 -1.07 -13.57 5.28
C PHE A 276 -1.11 -13.27 6.77
N GLU A 277 -1.91 -12.29 7.18
CA GLU A 277 -2.06 -11.92 8.60
C GLU A 277 -2.71 -13.05 9.44
N LEU A 278 -3.55 -13.88 8.81
CA LEU A 278 -4.17 -15.07 9.41
C LEU A 278 -3.27 -16.31 9.39
N GLY A 279 -2.08 -16.24 8.77
CA GLY A 279 -1.12 -17.34 8.66
C GLY A 279 -1.39 -18.35 7.54
N ASP A 280 -2.32 -18.08 6.64
CA ASP A 280 -2.54 -18.89 5.43
C ASP A 280 -1.67 -18.39 4.28
N TRP A 281 -0.38 -18.64 4.39
CA TRP A 281 0.63 -18.13 3.47
C TRP A 281 0.52 -18.71 2.06
N THR A 282 0.00 -19.93 1.93
CA THR A 282 -0.17 -20.59 0.63
C THR A 282 -1.20 -19.86 -0.22
N GLN A 283 -2.38 -19.57 0.36
CA GLN A 283 -3.44 -18.85 -0.35
C GLN A 283 -3.06 -17.37 -0.56
N ALA A 284 -2.41 -16.75 0.42
CA ALA A 284 -1.90 -15.39 0.31
C ALA A 284 -0.97 -15.24 -0.90
N ARG A 285 -0.02 -16.16 -1.04
CA ARG A 285 0.92 -16.22 -2.17
C ARG A 285 0.18 -16.36 -3.50
N ALA A 286 -0.73 -17.32 -3.61
CA ALA A 286 -1.48 -17.57 -4.84
C ALA A 286 -2.30 -16.33 -5.27
N ASN A 287 -2.93 -15.63 -4.33
CA ASN A 287 -3.70 -14.42 -4.63
C ASN A 287 -2.81 -13.25 -5.04
N TRP A 288 -1.66 -13.05 -4.41
CA TRP A 288 -0.74 -11.98 -4.79
C TRP A 288 -0.02 -12.25 -6.12
N GLU A 289 0.32 -13.52 -6.43
CA GLU A 289 0.84 -13.91 -7.75
C GLU A 289 -0.19 -13.60 -8.85
N ARG A 290 -1.48 -13.97 -8.64
CA ARG A 290 -2.55 -13.63 -9.59
C ARG A 290 -2.76 -12.12 -9.73
N ALA A 291 -2.73 -11.36 -8.63
CA ALA A 291 -2.84 -9.90 -8.68
C ALA A 291 -1.69 -9.29 -9.51
N MET A 292 -0.48 -9.81 -9.36
CA MET A 292 0.70 -9.41 -10.14
C MET A 292 0.60 -9.74 -11.63
N GLU A 293 -0.06 -10.87 -11.98
CA GLU A 293 -0.32 -11.22 -13.39
C GLU A 293 -1.33 -10.27 -14.03
N MET A 294 -2.37 -9.86 -13.28
CA MET A 294 -3.44 -8.98 -13.77
C MET A 294 -2.97 -7.52 -13.91
N ALA A 295 -2.32 -6.99 -12.88
CA ALA A 295 -1.86 -5.61 -12.81
C ALA A 295 -0.47 -5.53 -12.15
N PRO A 296 0.61 -5.73 -12.90
CA PRO A 296 1.96 -5.67 -12.38
C PRO A 296 2.25 -4.32 -11.73
N SER A 297 2.64 -4.32 -10.46
CA SER A 297 3.06 -3.12 -9.74
C SER A 297 4.21 -3.42 -8.78
N ALA A 298 5.10 -2.44 -8.58
CA ALA A 298 6.21 -2.57 -7.64
C ALA A 298 5.73 -2.82 -6.20
N ASN A 299 4.61 -2.20 -5.82
CA ASN A 299 4.02 -2.38 -4.49
C ASN A 299 3.50 -3.80 -4.26
N SER A 300 2.80 -4.38 -5.25
CA SER A 300 2.31 -5.77 -5.18
C SER A 300 3.48 -6.76 -5.18
N HIS A 301 4.52 -6.49 -5.95
CA HIS A 301 5.74 -7.30 -5.96
C HIS A 301 6.48 -7.24 -4.62
N SER A 302 6.61 -6.04 -4.01
CA SER A 302 7.18 -5.89 -2.66
C SER A 302 6.37 -6.65 -1.60
N ALA A 303 5.04 -6.61 -1.66
CA ALA A 303 4.18 -7.36 -0.75
C ALA A 303 4.39 -8.88 -0.88
N LEU A 304 4.53 -9.37 -2.11
CA LEU A 304 4.86 -10.78 -2.37
C LEU A 304 6.25 -11.14 -1.81
N LEU A 305 7.28 -10.30 -2.02
CA LEU A 305 8.62 -10.52 -1.46
C LEU A 305 8.62 -10.51 0.07
N PHE A 306 7.82 -9.63 0.68
CA PHE A 306 7.63 -9.61 2.12
C PHE A 306 7.01 -10.92 2.63
N LEU A 307 5.99 -11.47 1.97
CA LEU A 307 5.46 -12.81 2.27
C LEU A 307 6.51 -13.89 2.11
N LEU A 308 7.23 -13.89 0.97
CA LEU A 308 8.26 -14.89 0.69
C LEU A 308 9.35 -14.90 1.75
N SER A 309 9.74 -13.73 2.28
CA SER A 309 10.71 -13.62 3.39
C SER A 309 10.22 -14.29 4.68
N HIS A 310 8.89 -14.40 4.87
CA HIS A 310 8.29 -15.08 6.03
C HIS A 310 8.07 -16.58 5.81
N SER A 311 7.99 -17.04 4.56
CA SER A 311 7.53 -18.38 4.23
C SER A 311 8.56 -19.27 3.53
N LEU A 312 9.60 -18.68 2.90
CA LEU A 312 10.63 -19.46 2.20
C LEU A 312 11.85 -19.72 3.08
N SER A 313 12.24 -21.00 3.15
CA SER A 313 13.52 -21.43 3.71
C SER A 313 14.59 -21.66 2.63
N ASP A 314 14.24 -21.60 1.34
CA ASP A 314 15.17 -21.69 0.21
C ASP A 314 15.80 -20.31 -0.07
N ALA A 315 17.06 -20.15 0.30
CA ALA A 315 17.82 -18.92 0.12
C ALA A 315 18.02 -18.56 -1.36
N ALA A 316 18.22 -19.56 -2.23
CA ALA A 316 18.42 -19.32 -3.66
C ALA A 316 17.14 -18.82 -4.32
N ALA A 317 16.00 -19.43 -4.00
CA ALA A 317 14.69 -19.01 -4.50
C ALA A 317 14.34 -17.59 -4.02
N LEU A 318 14.56 -17.28 -2.73
CA LEU A 318 14.32 -15.96 -2.18
C LEU A 318 15.22 -14.89 -2.84
N THR A 319 16.50 -15.20 -3.04
CA THR A 319 17.45 -14.30 -3.71
C THR A 319 17.06 -14.06 -5.17
N ALA A 320 16.65 -15.11 -5.89
CA ALA A 320 16.17 -14.98 -7.26
C ALA A 320 14.93 -14.08 -7.36
N ALA A 321 14.01 -14.21 -6.41
CA ALA A 321 12.81 -13.36 -6.36
C ALA A 321 13.15 -11.88 -6.13
N HIS A 322 14.12 -11.56 -5.24
CA HIS A 322 14.60 -10.18 -5.07
C HIS A 322 15.25 -9.64 -6.35
N ARG A 323 16.07 -10.42 -7.04
CA ARG A 323 16.71 -10.02 -8.29
C ARG A 323 15.69 -9.77 -9.41
N ASP A 324 14.59 -10.54 -9.45
CA ASP A 324 13.49 -10.32 -10.40
C ASP A 324 12.82 -8.95 -10.17
N PHE A 325 12.70 -8.52 -8.91
CA PHE A 325 12.21 -7.17 -8.60
C PHE A 325 13.06 -6.08 -9.27
N GLY A 326 14.38 -6.15 -9.12
CA GLY A 326 15.30 -5.20 -9.77
C GLY A 326 15.19 -5.28 -11.30
N ALA A 327 15.19 -6.48 -11.87
CA ALA A 327 15.06 -6.65 -13.31
C ALA A 327 13.78 -6.01 -13.87
N ARG A 328 12.66 -6.11 -13.15
CA ARG A 328 11.37 -5.56 -13.61
C ARG A 328 11.24 -4.06 -13.44
N TRP A 329 11.68 -3.53 -12.27
CA TRP A 329 11.32 -2.17 -11.86
C TRP A 329 12.49 -1.18 -11.98
N GLU A 330 13.72 -1.66 -11.96
CA GLU A 330 14.90 -0.82 -12.12
C GLU A 330 15.36 -0.70 -13.58
N THR A 331 15.38 -1.82 -14.33
CA THR A 331 15.90 -1.82 -15.72
C THR A 331 15.23 -0.77 -16.62
N PRO A 332 13.91 -0.53 -16.57
CA PRO A 332 13.28 0.50 -17.39
C PRO A 332 13.72 1.94 -17.03
N LEU A 333 14.28 2.15 -15.83
CA LEU A 333 14.68 3.46 -15.34
C LEU A 333 16.15 3.79 -15.60
N LEU A 334 16.96 2.82 -16.01
CA LEU A 334 18.41 3.00 -16.22
C LEU A 334 18.74 4.16 -17.16
N ALA A 335 18.00 4.31 -18.27
CA ALA A 335 18.19 5.37 -19.24
C ALA A 335 17.77 6.76 -18.75
N GLN A 336 17.03 6.83 -17.64
CA GLN A 336 16.56 8.09 -17.06
C GLN A 336 17.48 8.62 -15.96
N ARG A 337 18.47 7.84 -15.54
CA ARG A 337 19.40 8.24 -14.47
C ARG A 337 20.26 9.41 -14.91
N MET A 338 20.32 10.40 -14.07
CA MET A 338 21.14 11.59 -14.28
C MET A 338 22.45 11.50 -13.51
N PRO A 339 23.55 12.12 -13.99
CA PRO A 339 24.80 12.20 -13.27
C PRO A 339 24.64 13.00 -11.95
N HIS A 340 25.53 12.78 -11.00
CA HIS A 340 25.54 13.44 -9.72
C HIS A 340 26.54 14.61 -9.72
N PRO A 341 26.10 15.86 -9.48
CA PRO A 341 26.96 17.03 -9.45
C PRO A 341 27.69 17.22 -8.09
N ASN A 342 27.50 16.30 -7.14
CA ASN A 342 28.07 16.39 -5.79
C ASN A 342 29.61 16.54 -5.84
N LEU A 343 30.14 17.48 -5.04
CA LEU A 343 31.59 17.70 -4.96
C LEU A 343 32.28 16.49 -4.31
N ARG A 344 33.26 15.92 -5.02
CA ARG A 344 34.08 14.78 -4.54
C ARG A 344 35.15 15.23 -3.56
N ASP A 345 34.71 15.69 -2.40
CA ASP A 345 35.56 16.05 -1.27
C ASP A 345 35.37 15.06 -0.14
N PRO A 346 36.36 14.20 0.16
CA PRO A 346 36.28 13.19 1.21
C PRO A 346 36.05 13.75 2.61
N GLN A 347 36.40 15.03 2.87
CA GLN A 347 36.36 15.64 4.20
C GLN A 347 35.14 16.55 4.43
N ARG A 348 34.31 16.77 3.44
CA ARG A 348 33.12 17.63 3.58
C ARG A 348 32.11 17.09 4.60
N VAL A 349 31.29 18.00 5.13
CA VAL A 349 30.09 17.59 5.89
C VAL A 349 29.13 16.90 4.95
N LEU A 350 28.80 15.64 5.23
CA LEU A 350 27.93 14.82 4.38
C LEU A 350 26.45 15.11 4.64
N ARG A 351 25.68 15.23 3.58
CA ARG A 351 24.21 15.32 3.62
C ARG A 351 23.62 13.93 3.51
N ILE A 352 23.00 13.46 4.58
CA ILE A 352 22.45 12.11 4.67
C ILE A 352 20.93 12.21 4.65
N GLY A 353 20.30 11.60 3.63
CA GLY A 353 18.84 11.50 3.53
C GLY A 353 18.34 10.15 4.03
N PHE A 354 17.30 10.14 4.84
CA PHE A 354 16.61 8.92 5.29
C PHE A 354 15.20 8.89 4.72
N VAL A 355 14.87 7.84 3.98
CA VAL A 355 13.53 7.62 3.39
C VAL A 355 12.81 6.57 4.21
N SER A 356 11.64 6.89 4.76
CA SER A 356 10.88 5.94 5.57
C SER A 356 9.39 6.27 5.63
N PRO A 357 8.50 5.27 5.62
CA PRO A 357 7.12 5.41 6.04
C PRO A 357 6.93 5.23 7.55
N ASP A 358 7.93 4.73 8.29
CA ASP A 358 7.80 4.11 9.62
C ASP A 358 8.34 5.00 10.77
N LEU A 359 8.45 6.32 10.54
CA LEU A 359 8.92 7.28 11.55
C LEU A 359 7.77 7.80 12.44
N HIS A 360 6.98 6.87 12.95
CA HIS A 360 5.88 7.05 13.90
C HIS A 360 5.98 5.95 14.97
N SER A 361 4.94 5.68 15.76
CA SER A 361 4.93 4.58 16.75
C SER A 361 5.11 3.21 16.08
N HIS A 362 6.33 2.92 15.67
CA HIS A 362 6.75 1.73 14.93
C HIS A 362 8.13 1.21 15.38
N ALA A 363 8.42 -0.06 15.12
CA ALA A 363 9.70 -0.69 15.50
C ALA A 363 10.92 0.03 14.90
N VAL A 364 10.87 0.45 13.64
CA VAL A 364 11.95 1.22 12.99
C VAL A 364 12.26 2.50 13.76
N ALA A 365 11.22 3.24 14.16
CA ALA A 365 11.38 4.47 14.94
C ALA A 365 12.05 4.21 16.30
N GLN A 366 11.76 3.09 16.97
CA GLN A 366 12.41 2.73 18.24
C GLN A 366 13.92 2.53 18.08
N PHE A 367 14.36 1.92 16.98
CA PHE A 367 15.78 1.68 16.71
C PHE A 367 16.50 2.95 16.22
N ILE A 368 15.87 3.75 15.37
CA ILE A 368 16.52 4.92 14.77
C ILE A 368 16.53 6.15 15.68
N SER A 369 15.54 6.29 16.58
CA SER A 369 15.38 7.47 17.43
C SER A 369 16.63 7.83 18.23
N PRO A 370 17.27 6.91 18.96
CA PRO A 370 18.50 7.24 19.70
C PRO A 370 19.68 7.57 18.78
N VAL A 371 19.70 7.02 17.58
CA VAL A 371 20.73 7.34 16.57
C VAL A 371 20.54 8.75 16.03
N PHE A 372 19.31 9.14 15.67
CA PHE A 372 18.99 10.50 15.21
C PHE A 372 19.33 11.57 16.27
N ALA A 373 19.03 11.28 17.54
CA ALA A 373 19.34 12.16 18.64
C ALA A 373 20.86 12.42 18.77
N LEU A 374 21.67 11.39 18.59
CA LEU A 374 23.15 11.49 18.66
C LEU A 374 23.74 12.12 17.40
N LEU A 375 23.27 11.74 16.22
CA LEU A 375 23.73 12.30 14.95
C LEU A 375 23.36 13.78 14.78
N LYS A 376 22.36 14.29 15.52
CA LYS A 376 22.03 15.72 15.56
C LYS A 376 23.24 16.58 15.99
N GLU A 377 24.07 16.07 16.88
CA GLU A 377 25.25 16.73 17.41
C GLU A 377 26.51 16.52 16.54
N SER A 378 26.41 15.71 15.47
CA SER A 378 27.53 15.46 14.58
C SER A 378 27.96 16.71 13.82
N LYS A 379 29.26 16.96 13.79
CA LYS A 379 29.86 18.00 12.95
C LYS A 379 30.25 17.52 11.56
N MET A 380 30.11 16.21 11.32
CA MET A 380 30.53 15.55 10.09
C MET A 380 29.34 15.20 9.18
N LEU A 381 28.12 15.20 9.73
CA LEU A 381 26.90 14.82 9.04
C LEU A 381 25.81 15.88 9.22
N LYS A 382 25.00 16.06 8.18
CA LYS A 382 23.74 16.80 8.23
C LYS A 382 22.61 15.86 7.82
N GLN A 383 21.63 15.67 8.69
CA GLN A 383 20.50 14.74 8.49
C GLN A 383 19.36 15.42 7.74
N TYR A 384 18.72 14.66 6.84
CA TYR A 384 17.47 14.96 6.13
C TYR A 384 16.54 13.77 6.25
N VAL A 385 15.25 14.01 6.41
CA VAL A 385 14.22 12.97 6.41
C VAL A 385 13.24 13.21 5.27
N TYR A 386 12.91 12.15 4.55
CA TYR A 386 11.86 12.08 3.54
C TYR A 386 10.79 11.11 4.05
N TYR A 387 9.77 11.66 4.71
CA TYR A 387 8.74 10.90 5.40
C TYR A 387 7.58 10.55 4.49
N ASN A 388 7.36 9.26 4.25
CA ASN A 388 6.35 8.74 3.33
C ASN A 388 5.10 8.23 4.03
N ASN A 389 4.56 8.96 4.99
CA ASN A 389 3.33 8.61 5.68
C ASN A 389 2.57 9.87 6.11
N SER A 390 1.27 9.74 6.38
CA SER A 390 0.41 10.83 6.89
C SER A 390 0.24 10.82 8.41
N ILE A 391 0.79 9.81 9.12
CA ILE A 391 0.70 9.71 10.58
C ILE A 391 1.61 10.76 11.24
N ASP A 392 1.04 11.59 12.12
CA ASP A 392 1.78 12.59 12.91
C ASP A 392 1.50 12.37 14.41
N ASP A 393 2.10 11.34 14.98
CA ASP A 393 1.99 11.00 16.39
C ASP A 393 3.11 11.64 17.26
N GLU A 394 3.14 11.31 18.55
CA GLU A 394 4.15 11.80 19.49
C GLU A 394 5.58 11.39 19.05
N THR A 395 5.75 10.17 18.53
CA THR A 395 7.04 9.66 18.04
C THR A 395 7.50 10.45 16.80
N THR A 396 6.60 10.72 15.86
CA THR A 396 6.91 11.53 14.67
C THR A 396 7.38 12.92 15.07
N ARG A 397 6.69 13.58 16.02
CA ARG A 397 7.07 14.91 16.49
C ARG A 397 8.41 14.92 17.23
N LEU A 398 8.68 13.88 18.02
CA LEU A 398 9.98 13.70 18.67
C LEU A 398 11.11 13.60 17.64
N LEU A 399 10.96 12.74 16.63
CA LEU A 399 11.96 12.54 15.58
C LEU A 399 12.18 13.80 14.73
N ARG A 400 11.10 14.54 14.43
CA ARG A 400 11.20 15.84 13.75
C ARG A 400 11.99 16.87 14.57
N GLY A 401 11.94 16.78 15.88
CA GLY A 401 12.78 17.58 16.79
C GLY A 401 14.27 17.25 16.71
N TYR A 402 14.63 16.04 16.30
CA TYR A 402 16.02 15.64 16.08
C TYR A 402 16.53 16.01 14.67
N VAL A 403 15.65 15.97 13.66
CA VAL A 403 16.01 16.23 12.25
C VAL A 403 15.17 17.39 11.71
N PRO A 404 15.68 18.66 11.79
CA PRO A 404 14.93 19.82 11.31
C PRO A 404 14.66 19.85 9.81
N ASP A 405 15.54 19.26 8.99
CA ASP A 405 15.36 19.13 7.55
C ASP A 405 14.43 17.95 7.23
N TRP A 406 13.14 18.11 7.54
CA TRP A 406 12.09 17.11 7.37
C TRP A 406 11.20 17.46 6.17
N ARG A 407 11.03 16.50 5.25
CA ARG A 407 10.22 16.60 4.04
C ARG A 407 9.08 15.58 4.10
N GLU A 408 7.86 16.07 4.01
CA GLU A 408 6.68 15.21 3.80
C GLU A 408 6.61 14.84 2.32
N ILE A 409 6.73 13.54 2.01
CA ILE A 409 6.72 13.05 0.61
C ILE A 409 5.51 12.14 0.32
N HIS A 410 4.63 11.97 1.30
CA HIS A 410 3.39 11.21 1.10
C HIS A 410 2.51 11.88 0.04
N GLY A 411 2.04 11.11 -0.94
CA GLY A 411 1.25 11.62 -2.05
C GLY A 411 2.04 12.20 -3.24
N LEU A 412 3.36 12.43 -3.09
CA LEU A 412 4.21 12.83 -4.20
C LEU A 412 4.64 11.60 -5.02
N ASP A 413 4.78 11.77 -6.33
CA ASP A 413 5.36 10.74 -7.19
C ASP A 413 6.89 10.67 -7.05
N ASP A 414 7.51 9.60 -7.59
CA ASP A 414 8.95 9.39 -7.45
C ASP A 414 9.79 10.42 -8.22
N VAL A 415 9.24 11.07 -9.25
CA VAL A 415 9.94 12.11 -10.01
C VAL A 415 10.06 13.37 -9.16
N ALA A 416 8.96 13.81 -8.55
CA ALA A 416 8.95 14.98 -7.67
C ALA A 416 9.85 14.76 -6.43
N VAL A 417 9.86 13.54 -5.87
CA VAL A 417 10.74 13.22 -4.73
C VAL A 417 12.21 13.15 -5.16
N GLU A 418 12.52 12.62 -6.34
CA GLU A 418 13.88 12.65 -6.91
C GLU A 418 14.38 14.09 -7.05
N GLU A 419 13.55 15.02 -7.56
CA GLU A 419 13.89 16.43 -7.69
C GLU A 419 14.19 17.08 -6.33
N LEU A 420 13.39 16.77 -5.30
CA LEU A 420 13.63 17.25 -3.93
C LEU A 420 14.97 16.76 -3.37
N ILE A 421 15.28 15.48 -3.52
CA ILE A 421 16.53 14.87 -3.03
C ILE A 421 17.74 15.50 -3.75
N ARG A 422 17.65 15.72 -5.05
CA ARG A 422 18.70 16.37 -5.83
C ARG A 422 18.87 17.85 -5.47
N ALA A 423 17.77 18.57 -5.23
CA ALA A 423 17.80 19.95 -4.79
C ALA A 423 18.43 20.09 -3.38
N ASP A 424 18.16 19.17 -2.48
CA ASP A 424 18.81 19.08 -1.17
C ASP A 424 20.29 18.64 -1.27
N ALA A 425 20.76 18.25 -2.47
CA ALA A 425 22.11 17.77 -2.78
C ALA A 425 22.57 16.65 -1.82
N ILE A 426 21.72 15.67 -1.61
CA ILE A 426 22.01 14.52 -0.74
C ILE A 426 23.22 13.75 -1.27
N ASP A 427 24.15 13.41 -0.39
CA ASP A 427 25.36 12.67 -0.69
C ASP A 427 25.13 11.16 -0.55
N ILE A 428 24.44 10.76 0.53
CA ILE A 428 24.09 9.36 0.80
C ILE A 428 22.61 9.29 1.16
N LEU A 429 21.87 8.47 0.47
CA LEU A 429 20.44 8.22 0.71
C LEU A 429 20.26 6.84 1.33
N ILE A 430 19.55 6.77 2.46
CA ILE A 430 19.33 5.53 3.22
C ILE A 430 17.86 5.16 3.20
N ASP A 431 17.56 3.97 2.71
CA ASP A 431 16.25 3.35 2.79
C ASP A 431 16.07 2.67 4.16
N LEU A 432 14.96 2.97 4.83
CA LEU A 432 14.58 2.36 6.11
C LEU A 432 13.34 1.47 6.00
N ALA A 433 12.94 1.09 4.80
CA ALA A 433 11.72 0.32 4.55
C ALA A 433 12.00 -1.03 3.87
N GLY A 434 12.90 -1.07 2.87
CA GLY A 434 13.05 -2.24 2.02
C GLY A 434 11.74 -2.63 1.35
N HIS A 435 11.37 -3.91 1.38
CA HIS A 435 10.09 -4.39 0.81
C HIS A 435 8.90 -4.31 1.78
N SER A 436 8.98 -3.55 2.88
CA SER A 436 7.82 -3.31 3.73
C SER A 436 6.78 -2.40 3.05
N ALA A 437 5.60 -2.27 3.66
CA ALA A 437 4.53 -1.42 3.13
C ALA A 437 4.97 0.04 2.97
N LEU A 438 4.41 0.74 1.97
CA LEU A 438 4.70 2.14 1.67
C LEU A 438 6.19 2.42 1.36
N ASN A 439 6.97 1.42 0.95
CA ASN A 439 8.35 1.63 0.53
C ASN A 439 8.45 2.51 -0.73
N ARG A 440 9.66 2.98 -1.01
CA ARG A 440 9.98 3.81 -2.18
C ARG A 440 11.15 3.23 -2.99
N LEU A 441 11.23 1.91 -3.14
CA LEU A 441 12.32 1.27 -3.86
C LEU A 441 12.41 1.71 -5.33
N THR A 442 11.28 2.05 -5.96
CA THR A 442 11.25 2.63 -7.32
C THR A 442 11.92 4.01 -7.39
N LEU A 443 11.85 4.80 -6.32
CA LEU A 443 12.63 6.04 -6.18
C LEU A 443 14.15 5.72 -6.14
N PHE A 444 14.56 4.74 -5.33
CA PHE A 444 15.96 4.32 -5.25
C PHE A 444 16.46 3.75 -6.59
N ALA A 445 15.60 3.05 -7.33
CA ALA A 445 15.90 2.56 -8.67
C ALA A 445 16.28 3.69 -9.66
N ARG A 446 15.78 4.92 -9.44
CA ARG A 446 16.14 6.12 -10.23
C ARG A 446 17.53 6.68 -9.87
N LYS A 447 18.13 6.25 -8.77
CA LYS A 447 19.43 6.69 -8.26
C LYS A 447 19.51 8.21 -8.02
N PRO A 448 18.66 8.80 -7.14
CA PRO A 448 18.66 10.24 -6.87
C PRO A 448 19.91 10.74 -6.13
N ALA A 449 20.64 9.88 -5.42
CA ALA A 449 21.85 10.22 -4.70
C ALA A 449 23.07 9.42 -5.17
N PRO A 450 24.30 9.94 -5.03
CA PRO A 450 25.55 9.28 -5.44
C PRO A 450 25.74 7.91 -4.80
N VAL A 451 25.46 7.83 -3.49
CA VAL A 451 25.56 6.61 -2.70
C VAL A 451 24.20 6.28 -2.09
N GLN A 452 23.82 5.01 -2.16
CA GLN A 452 22.55 4.54 -1.61
C GLN A 452 22.76 3.29 -0.74
N ALA A 453 22.05 3.23 0.39
CA ALA A 453 22.12 2.10 1.31
C ALA A 453 20.74 1.72 1.84
N SER A 454 20.54 0.44 2.18
CA SER A 454 19.35 -0.03 2.90
C SER A 454 19.74 -0.44 4.33
N TRP A 455 18.85 -0.15 5.29
CA TRP A 455 19.10 -0.36 6.71
C TRP A 455 17.82 -0.63 7.50
N ILE A 456 17.87 -1.54 8.45
CA ILE A 456 16.90 -1.91 9.50
C ILE A 456 15.44 -2.22 9.13
N GLY A 457 14.88 -1.68 8.05
CA GLY A 457 13.44 -1.81 7.74
C GLY A 457 13.04 -3.20 7.26
N TYR A 458 13.93 -3.88 6.55
CA TYR A 458 13.66 -5.18 5.94
C TYR A 458 14.86 -6.11 6.05
N ALA A 459 14.59 -7.38 6.38
CA ALA A 459 15.62 -8.39 6.57
C ALA A 459 15.94 -9.12 5.25
N GLY A 460 16.49 -8.42 4.27
CA GLY A 460 16.82 -8.99 2.97
C GLY A 460 17.33 -7.95 1.98
N SER A 461 17.81 -8.42 0.81
CA SER A 461 18.20 -7.56 -0.31
C SER A 461 17.02 -6.76 -0.83
N THR A 462 17.28 -5.55 -1.35
CA THR A 462 16.29 -4.77 -2.10
C THR A 462 16.11 -5.29 -3.53
N GLY A 463 17.07 -6.09 -4.01
CA GLY A 463 17.11 -6.58 -5.39
C GLY A 463 17.61 -5.55 -6.41
N LEU A 464 17.87 -4.31 -5.99
CA LEU A 464 18.27 -3.20 -6.87
C LEU A 464 19.79 -3.13 -7.02
N GLN A 465 20.25 -2.95 -8.25
CA GLN A 465 21.66 -2.63 -8.54
C GLN A 465 22.00 -1.17 -8.16
N ALA A 466 20.99 -0.31 -8.09
CA ALA A 466 21.13 1.08 -7.64
C ALA A 466 21.45 1.19 -6.15
N MET A 467 21.11 0.17 -5.37
CA MET A 467 21.42 0.13 -3.95
C MET A 467 22.86 -0.38 -3.78
N ASP A 468 23.74 0.51 -3.34
CA ASP A 468 25.18 0.19 -3.26
C ASP A 468 25.50 -0.69 -2.05
N TYR A 469 24.83 -0.43 -0.91
CA TYR A 469 25.16 -1.03 0.36
C TYR A 469 23.94 -1.53 1.14
N TYR A 470 24.16 -2.57 1.94
CA TYR A 470 23.23 -3.03 2.99
C TYR A 470 23.95 -2.99 4.34
N LEU A 471 23.39 -2.29 5.33
CA LEU A 471 24.00 -2.15 6.65
C LEU A 471 23.60 -3.31 7.56
N ALA A 472 24.59 -3.94 8.17
CA ALA A 472 24.48 -5.12 9.02
C ALA A 472 25.50 -5.08 10.17
N ASP A 473 25.61 -6.14 10.95
CA ASP A 473 26.75 -6.43 11.83
C ASP A 473 27.32 -7.82 11.56
N GLN A 474 28.44 -8.12 12.24
CA GLN A 474 29.16 -9.37 12.02
C GLN A 474 28.43 -10.63 12.48
N PHE A 475 27.47 -10.52 13.40
CA PHE A 475 26.68 -11.65 13.89
C PHE A 475 25.42 -11.84 13.07
N TYR A 476 24.78 -10.74 12.70
CA TYR A 476 23.60 -10.76 11.83
C TYR A 476 23.92 -11.30 10.43
N LEU A 477 25.01 -10.81 9.81
CA LEU A 477 25.54 -11.29 8.52
C LEU A 477 27.05 -11.59 8.63
N PRO A 478 27.44 -12.77 9.08
CA PRO A 478 28.83 -13.18 9.11
C PRO A 478 29.48 -13.09 7.72
N GLN A 479 30.75 -12.63 7.67
CA GLN A 479 31.44 -12.40 6.42
C GLN A 479 31.58 -13.67 5.59
N GLY A 480 31.25 -13.58 4.29
CA GLY A 480 31.42 -14.66 3.32
C GLY A 480 30.37 -15.79 3.43
N ARG A 481 29.41 -15.69 4.33
CA ARG A 481 28.42 -16.77 4.52
C ARG A 481 27.08 -16.51 3.79
N TYR A 482 26.68 -15.24 3.66
CA TYR A 482 25.37 -14.86 3.11
C TYR A 482 25.44 -13.70 2.11
N ASP A 483 26.66 -13.27 1.75
CA ASP A 483 26.90 -12.10 0.90
C ASP A 483 26.32 -12.29 -0.52
N ASP A 484 26.19 -13.53 -0.97
CA ASP A 484 25.61 -13.93 -2.25
C ASP A 484 24.08 -13.80 -2.32
N GLN A 485 23.42 -13.66 -1.16
CA GLN A 485 21.98 -13.40 -1.06
C GLN A 485 21.60 -11.93 -1.30
N PHE A 486 22.59 -11.05 -1.49
CA PHE A 486 22.41 -9.61 -1.66
C PHE A 486 22.89 -9.13 -3.03
N CYS A 487 22.19 -8.14 -3.58
CA CYS A 487 22.69 -7.33 -4.71
C CYS A 487 23.68 -6.27 -4.21
N GLU A 488 23.47 -5.80 -3.02
CA GLU A 488 24.22 -4.76 -2.31
C GLU A 488 25.53 -5.30 -1.73
N LYS A 489 26.49 -4.41 -1.49
CA LYS A 489 27.69 -4.74 -0.70
C LYS A 489 27.40 -4.58 0.79
N ILE A 490 27.81 -5.58 1.58
CA ILE A 490 27.50 -5.59 3.01
C ILE A 490 28.46 -4.68 3.77
N VAL A 491 27.89 -3.78 4.56
CA VAL A 491 28.61 -2.95 5.52
C VAL A 491 28.40 -3.51 6.91
N ARG A 492 29.43 -4.03 7.50
CA ARG A 492 29.40 -4.64 8.85
C ARG A 492 29.84 -3.63 9.89
N MET A 493 28.86 -3.09 10.59
CA MET A 493 29.06 -2.20 11.75
C MET A 493 29.32 -3.02 13.03
N PRO A 494 29.78 -2.39 14.14
CA PRO A 494 29.89 -3.07 15.43
C PRO A 494 28.57 -3.63 15.94
N LEU A 495 27.44 -2.97 15.64
CA LEU A 495 26.09 -3.38 15.93
C LEU A 495 25.16 -2.82 14.84
N ILE A 496 24.19 -3.61 14.40
CA ILE A 496 23.23 -3.19 13.35
C ILE A 496 22.31 -2.05 13.82
N ALA A 497 21.77 -2.15 15.04
CA ALA A 497 20.86 -1.15 15.60
C ALA A 497 20.87 -1.25 17.14
N PRO A 498 20.80 -0.13 17.87
CA PRO A 498 20.72 -0.12 19.33
C PRO A 498 19.32 -0.52 19.78
N PHE A 499 19.20 -0.98 21.01
CA PHE A 499 17.91 -1.15 21.64
C PHE A 499 17.83 -0.31 22.92
N LEU A 500 16.84 0.58 22.98
CA LEU A 500 16.49 1.28 24.21
C LEU A 500 15.26 0.66 24.84
N PRO A 501 15.32 0.31 26.12
CA PRO A 501 14.17 -0.24 26.83
C PRO A 501 13.06 0.80 26.97
N HIS A 502 11.82 0.34 26.88
CA HIS A 502 10.66 1.19 27.07
C HIS A 502 10.52 1.66 28.53
N ALA A 503 10.22 2.93 28.76
CA ALA A 503 10.10 3.50 30.11
C ALA A 503 9.05 2.81 31.01
N ALA A 504 8.01 2.21 30.42
CA ALA A 504 6.99 1.45 31.14
C ALA A 504 7.39 0.00 31.46
N ALA A 505 8.65 -0.41 31.20
CA ALA A 505 9.12 -1.76 31.52
C ALA A 505 9.17 -1.96 33.06
N PRO A 506 8.43 -2.95 33.60
CA PRO A 506 8.49 -3.23 35.03
C PRO A 506 9.84 -3.89 35.41
N GLU A 507 10.08 -4.03 36.71
CA GLU A 507 11.23 -4.78 37.20
C GLU A 507 11.20 -6.26 36.78
N VAL A 508 12.36 -6.88 36.68
CA VAL A 508 12.49 -8.30 36.35
C VAL A 508 11.94 -9.13 37.52
N SER A 509 10.94 -9.96 37.23
CA SER A 509 10.36 -10.87 38.22
C SER A 509 11.29 -12.06 38.51
N PRO A 510 11.19 -12.73 39.68
CA PRO A 510 11.77 -14.03 39.89
C PRO A 510 11.33 -15.04 38.81
N LEU A 511 12.08 -16.14 38.66
CA LEU A 511 11.74 -17.19 37.70
C LEU A 511 10.38 -17.82 38.06
N PRO A 512 9.34 -17.72 37.21
CA PRO A 512 7.99 -18.18 37.56
C PRO A 512 7.90 -19.69 37.83
N ALA A 513 8.73 -20.52 37.19
CA ALA A 513 8.74 -21.97 37.42
C ALA A 513 9.01 -22.36 38.88
N LEU A 514 9.76 -21.55 39.61
CA LEU A 514 10.05 -21.81 41.04
C LEU A 514 8.78 -21.72 41.91
N ALA A 515 7.82 -20.88 41.56
CA ALA A 515 6.54 -20.75 42.24
C ALA A 515 5.46 -21.67 41.67
N ASN A 516 5.45 -21.86 40.37
CA ASN A 516 4.40 -22.59 39.65
C ASN A 516 4.60 -24.10 39.63
N GLY A 517 5.82 -24.58 39.86
CA GLY A 517 6.18 -26.01 39.79
C GLY A 517 6.22 -26.59 38.41
N HIS A 518 6.11 -25.76 37.35
CA HIS A 518 6.21 -26.15 35.96
C HIS A 518 6.84 -25.03 35.14
N ILE A 519 7.48 -25.38 34.01
CA ILE A 519 8.02 -24.42 33.04
C ILE A 519 6.89 -23.83 32.21
N THR A 520 6.96 -22.53 31.97
CA THR A 520 6.14 -21.84 30.98
C THR A 520 7.04 -21.35 29.85
N PHE A 521 6.89 -21.93 28.67
CA PHE A 521 7.43 -21.39 27.43
C PHE A 521 6.55 -20.26 26.94
N GLY A 522 7.10 -19.31 26.17
CA GLY A 522 6.29 -18.21 25.63
C GLY A 522 6.73 -17.71 24.27
N SER A 523 5.78 -17.17 23.52
CA SER A 523 6.07 -16.39 22.31
C SER A 523 5.14 -15.19 22.24
N PHE A 524 5.73 -14.01 22.05
CA PHE A 524 5.01 -12.73 21.96
C PHE A 524 5.06 -12.14 20.54
N HIS A 525 5.36 -12.97 19.55
CA HIS A 525 5.44 -12.56 18.17
C HIS A 525 4.05 -12.43 17.55
N ARG A 526 3.92 -11.54 16.55
CA ARG A 526 2.69 -11.43 15.76
C ARG A 526 2.35 -12.78 15.13
N ALA A 527 1.07 -13.11 15.04
CA ALA A 527 0.60 -14.39 14.50
C ALA A 527 1.10 -14.65 13.06
N ASN A 528 1.21 -13.61 12.24
CA ASN A 528 1.74 -13.71 10.88
C ASN A 528 3.23 -14.08 10.79
N LYS A 529 3.95 -14.14 11.90
CA LYS A 529 5.33 -14.66 11.98
C LYS A 529 5.40 -16.12 12.44
N VAL A 530 4.33 -16.62 13.05
CA VAL A 530 4.31 -17.99 13.60
C VAL A 530 3.90 -18.96 12.50
N SER A 531 4.85 -19.77 12.04
CA SER A 531 4.60 -20.81 11.03
C SER A 531 4.03 -22.09 11.66
N ARG A 532 3.37 -22.93 10.83
CA ARG A 532 2.99 -24.29 11.25
C ARG A 532 4.21 -25.11 11.67
N ASP A 533 5.34 -24.94 10.98
CA ASP A 533 6.59 -25.63 11.30
C ASP A 533 7.15 -25.19 12.66
N ALA A 534 7.05 -23.90 13.01
CA ALA A 534 7.40 -23.40 14.33
C ALA A 534 6.53 -24.02 15.41
N VAL A 535 5.21 -24.09 15.21
CA VAL A 535 4.29 -24.76 16.14
C VAL A 535 4.59 -26.25 16.26
N ALA A 536 4.91 -26.92 15.16
CA ALA A 536 5.31 -28.34 15.17
C ALA A 536 6.58 -28.57 16.00
N LEU A 537 7.60 -27.72 15.84
CA LEU A 537 8.84 -27.79 16.63
C LEU A 537 8.60 -27.50 18.11
N TRP A 538 7.85 -26.43 18.43
CA TRP A 538 7.48 -26.10 19.81
C TRP A 538 6.70 -27.23 20.47
N SER A 539 5.81 -27.89 19.72
CA SER A 539 5.03 -29.04 20.17
C SER A 539 5.91 -30.25 20.46
N LYS A 540 7.01 -30.48 19.70
CA LYS A 540 8.00 -31.52 20.02
C LYS A 540 8.61 -31.28 21.40
N LEU A 541 9.00 -30.05 21.71
CA LEU A 541 9.55 -29.70 23.02
C LEU A 541 8.49 -29.82 24.13
N LEU A 542 7.26 -29.35 23.90
CA LEU A 542 6.17 -29.50 24.87
C LEU A 542 5.88 -30.97 25.21
N ARG A 543 5.98 -31.88 24.23
CA ARG A 543 5.85 -33.34 24.51
C ARG A 543 7.04 -33.88 25.31
N ALA A 544 8.24 -33.35 25.08
CA ALA A 544 9.44 -33.75 25.82
C ALA A 544 9.46 -33.22 27.28
N VAL A 545 8.68 -32.19 27.57
CA VAL A 545 8.48 -31.62 28.91
C VAL A 545 6.97 -31.65 29.25
N PRO A 546 6.44 -32.77 29.75
CA PRO A 546 4.99 -33.02 29.85
C PRO A 546 4.20 -31.99 30.68
N ASP A 547 4.78 -31.46 31.77
CA ASP A 547 4.14 -30.49 32.66
C ASP A 547 4.25 -29.04 32.18
N ALA A 548 5.06 -28.78 31.12
CA ALA A 548 5.25 -27.41 30.63
C ALA A 548 3.99 -26.84 29.98
N LYS A 549 3.82 -25.53 30.08
CA LYS A 549 2.79 -24.76 29.39
C LYS A 549 3.38 -23.86 28.33
N MET A 550 2.55 -23.43 27.37
CA MET A 550 2.93 -22.48 26.32
C MET A 550 2.05 -21.24 26.43
N LEU A 551 2.63 -20.08 26.66
CA LEU A 551 1.98 -18.78 26.60
C LEU A 551 2.21 -18.18 25.21
N ILE A 552 1.12 -17.78 24.55
CA ILE A 552 1.12 -17.09 23.25
C ILE A 552 0.50 -15.72 23.47
N GLY A 553 1.32 -14.68 23.33
CA GLY A 553 0.92 -13.30 23.49
C GLY A 553 0.67 -12.61 22.14
N GLY A 554 -0.09 -11.51 22.18
CA GLY A 554 -0.36 -10.70 21.00
C GLY A 554 -1.37 -11.32 20.02
N THR A 555 -2.19 -12.26 20.51
CA THR A 555 -3.30 -12.80 19.73
C THR A 555 -4.38 -11.73 19.51
N TYR A 556 -5.04 -11.79 18.36
CA TYR A 556 -6.29 -11.09 18.10
C TYR A 556 -7.43 -12.10 18.14
N ASN A 557 -8.63 -11.67 18.49
CA ASN A 557 -9.83 -12.49 18.72
C ASN A 557 -10.09 -13.62 17.70
N ASN A 558 -9.46 -13.58 16.54
CA ASN A 558 -9.75 -14.48 15.42
C ASN A 558 -8.57 -15.41 15.05
N ASN A 559 -7.32 -15.09 15.47
CA ASN A 559 -6.17 -15.96 15.18
C ASN A 559 -6.02 -17.10 16.19
N GLU A 560 -6.72 -17.02 17.34
CA GLU A 560 -6.67 -18.01 18.38
C GLU A 560 -7.12 -19.39 17.87
N ALA A 561 -8.22 -19.43 17.14
CA ALA A 561 -8.78 -20.71 16.67
C ALA A 561 -7.84 -21.46 15.70
N ALA A 562 -7.13 -20.73 14.83
CA ALA A 562 -6.14 -21.33 13.92
C ALA A 562 -4.93 -21.85 14.70
N MET A 563 -4.39 -21.04 15.61
CA MET A 563 -3.24 -21.39 16.45
C MET A 563 -3.56 -22.62 17.33
N LEU A 564 -4.73 -22.63 17.98
CA LEU A 564 -5.18 -23.77 18.80
C LEU A 564 -5.26 -25.06 17.96
N ARG A 565 -5.84 -25.00 16.76
CA ARG A 565 -5.90 -26.16 15.86
C ARG A 565 -4.52 -26.68 15.50
N TRP A 566 -3.54 -25.81 15.22
CA TRP A 566 -2.20 -26.25 14.87
C TRP A 566 -1.50 -26.98 16.03
N PHE A 567 -1.70 -26.54 17.28
CA PHE A 567 -1.21 -27.27 18.45
C PHE A 567 -1.97 -28.58 18.68
N GLU A 568 -3.30 -28.60 18.51
CA GLU A 568 -4.12 -29.79 18.61
C GLU A 568 -3.74 -30.84 17.56
N GLU A 569 -3.50 -30.46 16.32
CA GLU A 569 -2.96 -31.32 15.25
C GLU A 569 -1.62 -31.96 15.64
N GLN A 570 -0.85 -31.29 16.52
CA GLN A 570 0.41 -31.81 17.09
C GLN A 570 0.21 -32.57 18.40
N GLY A 571 -1.01 -32.81 18.85
CA GLY A 571 -1.33 -33.54 20.08
C GLY A 571 -1.12 -32.73 21.37
N ILE A 572 -1.14 -31.40 21.32
CA ILE A 572 -1.05 -30.52 22.49
C ILE A 572 -2.45 -30.04 22.85
N GLY A 573 -2.95 -30.44 24.02
CA GLY A 573 -4.27 -30.06 24.50
C GLY A 573 -4.38 -28.60 24.91
N ARG A 574 -5.61 -28.07 24.86
CA ARG A 574 -5.92 -26.66 25.15
C ARG A 574 -5.50 -26.23 26.56
N GLU A 575 -5.54 -27.13 27.53
CA GLU A 575 -5.17 -26.91 28.95
C GLU A 575 -3.69 -26.57 29.13
N ARG A 576 -2.86 -26.87 28.14
CA ARG A 576 -1.43 -26.53 28.11
C ARG A 576 -1.12 -25.18 27.48
N LEU A 577 -2.13 -24.51 26.90
CA LEU A 577 -1.99 -23.26 26.15
C LEU A 577 -2.59 -22.09 26.92
N ILE A 578 -1.83 -21.01 27.06
CA ILE A 578 -2.23 -19.76 27.68
C ILE A 578 -2.22 -18.71 26.58
N LEU A 579 -3.40 -18.19 26.20
CA LEU A 579 -3.50 -17.13 25.21
C LEU A 579 -3.64 -15.78 25.89
N ARG A 580 -2.93 -14.77 25.36
CA ARG A 580 -2.97 -13.39 25.84
C ARG A 580 -3.23 -12.45 24.67
N GLU A 581 -4.25 -11.63 24.77
CA GLU A 581 -4.58 -10.62 23.77
C GLU A 581 -3.53 -9.52 23.71
N ARG A 582 -3.50 -8.84 22.58
CA ARG A 582 -2.69 -7.62 22.41
C ARG A 582 -3.16 -6.55 23.41
N THR A 583 -2.20 -5.87 24.02
CA THR A 583 -2.44 -4.88 25.08
C THR A 583 -1.47 -3.70 24.97
N THR A 584 -1.55 -2.74 25.90
CA THR A 584 -0.61 -1.62 25.99
C THR A 584 0.81 -2.10 26.28
N MET A 585 1.84 -1.30 25.90
CA MET A 585 3.24 -1.69 26.03
C MET A 585 3.62 -2.11 27.46
N GLY A 586 3.21 -1.37 28.48
CA GLY A 586 3.52 -1.71 29.87
C GLY A 586 2.92 -3.05 30.29
N LYS A 587 1.65 -3.32 29.95
CA LYS A 587 0.99 -4.60 30.23
C LYS A 587 1.61 -5.75 29.42
N TYR A 588 1.96 -5.50 28.16
CA TYR A 588 2.65 -6.46 27.31
C TYR A 588 4.00 -6.88 27.93
N LEU A 589 4.81 -5.91 28.35
CA LEU A 589 6.09 -6.20 29.00
C LEU A 589 5.90 -6.96 30.33
N ALA A 590 4.87 -6.61 31.11
CA ALA A 590 4.55 -7.30 32.36
C ALA A 590 4.17 -8.78 32.17
N GLN A 591 3.59 -9.17 31.02
CA GLN A 591 3.28 -10.58 30.71
C GLN A 591 4.51 -11.50 30.68
N HIS A 592 5.71 -10.96 30.47
CA HIS A 592 6.95 -11.74 30.52
C HIS A 592 7.26 -12.26 31.92
N ALA A 593 6.60 -11.75 32.97
CA ALA A 593 6.70 -12.30 34.32
C ALA A 593 6.12 -13.73 34.44
N ASP A 594 5.23 -14.11 33.52
CA ASP A 594 4.60 -15.44 33.49
C ASP A 594 5.39 -16.47 32.66
N VAL A 595 6.52 -16.08 32.04
CA VAL A 595 7.28 -16.90 31.08
C VAL A 595 8.69 -17.14 31.58
N ASP A 596 9.16 -18.39 31.48
CA ASP A 596 10.53 -18.80 31.86
C ASP A 596 11.51 -18.72 30.69
N ILE A 597 11.07 -19.15 29.50
CA ILE A 597 11.87 -19.18 28.25
C ILE A 597 10.98 -18.74 27.09
N CYS A 598 11.40 -17.75 26.34
CA CYS A 598 10.74 -17.35 25.11
C CYS A 598 11.20 -18.16 23.90
N PHE A 599 10.30 -18.26 22.90
CA PHE A 599 10.62 -18.80 21.58
C PHE A 599 10.48 -17.71 20.52
N SER A 600 11.45 -17.64 19.60
CA SER A 600 11.30 -16.86 18.39
C SER A 600 10.87 -17.78 17.24
N PRO A 601 9.89 -17.38 16.42
CA PRO A 601 9.44 -18.17 15.27
C PRO A 601 10.49 -18.19 14.16
N PHE A 602 10.29 -19.08 13.20
CA PHE A 602 11.07 -19.19 11.97
C PHE A 602 10.16 -19.51 10.77
N PRO A 603 10.57 -19.26 9.52
CA PRO A 603 11.88 -18.78 9.08
C PRO A 603 12.15 -17.28 9.34
N TYR A 604 11.15 -16.49 9.74
CA TYR A 604 11.31 -15.08 10.05
C TYR A 604 11.34 -14.84 11.57
N THR A 605 12.54 -14.60 12.10
CA THR A 605 12.72 -14.34 13.54
C THR A 605 12.38 -12.90 13.92
N GLY A 606 12.21 -12.64 15.21
CA GLY A 606 11.96 -11.29 15.73
C GLY A 606 13.22 -10.60 16.24
N ALA A 607 13.37 -9.30 15.98
CA ALA A 607 14.40 -8.48 16.63
C ALA A 607 13.83 -7.79 17.89
N THR A 608 12.89 -6.88 17.73
CA THR A 608 12.28 -6.08 18.82
C THR A 608 11.68 -6.95 19.92
N THR A 609 10.91 -7.99 19.54
CA THR A 609 10.25 -8.89 20.50
C THR A 609 11.29 -9.66 21.33
N VAL A 610 12.40 -10.09 20.70
CA VAL A 610 13.49 -10.77 21.40
C VAL A 610 14.19 -9.80 22.36
N CYS A 611 14.46 -8.57 21.94
CA CYS A 611 15.02 -7.55 22.84
C CYS A 611 14.11 -7.25 24.04
N HIS A 612 12.80 -7.21 23.83
CA HIS A 612 11.83 -7.05 24.93
C HIS A 612 11.89 -8.21 25.92
N ALA A 613 11.90 -9.47 25.42
CA ALA A 613 12.00 -10.65 26.26
C ALA A 613 13.31 -10.63 27.08
N LEU A 614 14.43 -10.38 26.44
CA LEU A 614 15.73 -10.28 27.09
C LEU A 614 15.77 -9.16 28.13
N TRP A 615 15.23 -7.97 27.83
CA TRP A 615 15.15 -6.87 28.80
C TRP A 615 14.28 -7.23 30.02
N MET A 616 13.24 -8.04 29.80
CA MET A 616 12.39 -8.57 30.88
C MET A 616 12.99 -9.81 31.60
N GLY A 617 14.24 -10.13 31.34
CA GLY A 617 14.96 -11.24 31.97
C GLY A 617 14.65 -12.60 31.37
N VAL A 618 13.92 -12.69 30.26
CA VAL A 618 13.49 -13.96 29.68
C VAL A 618 14.40 -14.33 28.50
N PRO A 619 15.23 -15.39 28.62
CA PRO A 619 16.07 -15.85 27.53
C PRO A 619 15.21 -16.37 26.36
N THR A 620 15.68 -16.19 25.14
CA THR A 620 14.95 -16.61 23.95
C THR A 620 15.69 -17.72 23.22
N LEU A 621 15.00 -18.85 23.02
CA LEU A 621 15.47 -19.99 22.24
C LEU A 621 14.94 -19.88 20.79
N THR A 622 15.79 -20.08 19.80
CA THR A 622 15.43 -20.02 18.39
C THR A 622 16.31 -20.93 17.54
N THR A 623 15.90 -21.18 16.28
CA THR A 623 16.69 -21.89 15.29
C THR A 623 17.39 -20.92 14.33
N ILE A 624 18.54 -21.31 13.79
CA ILE A 624 19.24 -20.59 12.73
C ILE A 624 18.81 -21.19 11.39
N GLY A 625 18.26 -20.36 10.49
CA GLY A 625 17.89 -20.79 9.14
C GLY A 625 18.90 -20.34 8.07
N PRO A 626 18.71 -20.78 6.81
CA PRO A 626 19.61 -20.46 5.72
C PRO A 626 19.38 -19.08 5.10
N THR A 627 18.29 -18.40 5.43
CA THR A 627 17.90 -17.12 4.87
C THR A 627 18.15 -15.97 5.84
N ASN A 628 18.46 -14.77 5.33
CA ASN A 628 18.69 -13.59 6.16
C ASN A 628 17.55 -13.27 7.16
N PRO A 629 16.26 -13.40 6.83
CA PRO A 629 15.17 -13.18 7.79
C PRO A 629 15.25 -14.04 9.06
N SER A 630 15.91 -15.19 9.00
CA SER A 630 16.09 -16.07 10.16
C SER A 630 17.16 -15.60 11.17
N HIS A 631 17.88 -14.51 10.87
CA HIS A 631 19.01 -14.05 11.68
C HIS A 631 18.70 -12.83 12.57
N ALA A 632 17.49 -12.25 12.50
CA ALA A 632 17.18 -11.04 13.25
C ALA A 632 17.34 -11.18 14.78
N ALA A 633 17.04 -12.36 15.34
CA ALA A 633 17.27 -12.67 16.74
C ALA A 633 18.75 -12.97 17.04
N LEU A 634 19.46 -13.59 16.09
CA LEU A 634 20.82 -14.08 16.24
C LEU A 634 21.79 -12.97 16.62
N GLY A 635 21.72 -11.81 15.93
CA GLY A 635 22.61 -10.69 16.20
C GLY A 635 22.55 -10.25 17.67
N TYR A 636 21.35 -10.04 18.22
CA TYR A 636 21.19 -9.62 19.62
C TYR A 636 21.60 -10.69 20.63
N LEU A 637 21.21 -11.95 20.40
CA LEU A 637 21.62 -13.05 21.28
C LEU A 637 23.16 -13.20 21.31
N ALA A 638 23.80 -13.10 20.18
CA ALA A 638 25.26 -13.20 20.10
C ALA A 638 25.97 -12.03 20.80
N HIS A 639 25.52 -10.80 20.60
CA HIS A 639 26.07 -9.63 21.30
C HIS A 639 25.91 -9.68 22.82
N LEU A 640 24.89 -10.39 23.31
CA LEU A 640 24.65 -10.59 24.74
C LEU A 640 25.34 -11.85 25.30
N GLY A 641 26.18 -12.55 24.50
CA GLY A 641 26.83 -13.77 24.89
C GLY A 641 25.87 -14.95 25.10
N LEU A 642 24.74 -14.95 24.39
CA LEU A 642 23.70 -15.98 24.47
C LEU A 642 23.64 -16.86 23.21
N SER A 643 24.75 -17.01 22.49
CA SER A 643 24.81 -17.86 21.29
C SER A 643 24.43 -19.31 21.57
N SER A 644 24.57 -19.79 22.82
CA SER A 644 24.12 -21.13 23.23
C SER A 644 22.58 -21.31 23.18
N PHE A 645 21.82 -20.24 23.02
CA PHE A 645 20.35 -20.29 22.82
C PHE A 645 19.95 -20.39 21.33
N LEU A 646 20.92 -20.52 20.44
CA LEU A 646 20.74 -20.70 19.01
C LEU A 646 20.88 -22.19 18.68
N ALA A 647 19.80 -22.80 18.21
CA ALA A 647 19.81 -24.21 17.82
C ALA A 647 20.07 -24.35 16.31
N ASP A 648 20.92 -25.29 15.92
CA ASP A 648 21.25 -25.54 14.51
C ASP A 648 20.17 -26.39 13.81
N ASP A 649 19.39 -27.18 14.58
CA ASP A 649 18.34 -28.05 14.10
C ASP A 649 17.25 -28.31 15.16
N ASP A 650 16.20 -29.02 14.78
CA ASP A 650 15.09 -29.40 15.64
C ASP A 650 15.51 -30.18 16.88
N ALA A 651 16.49 -31.11 16.72
CA ALA A 651 16.93 -31.96 17.81
C ALA A 651 17.67 -31.14 18.86
N SER A 652 18.59 -30.27 18.44
CA SER A 652 19.29 -29.35 19.33
C SER A 652 18.36 -28.35 20.01
N PHE A 653 17.33 -27.87 19.33
CA PHE A 653 16.29 -27.03 19.92
C PHE A 653 15.57 -27.75 21.07
N VAL A 654 15.10 -28.97 20.83
CA VAL A 654 14.40 -29.78 21.83
C VAL A 654 15.34 -30.14 23.01
N ASN A 655 16.55 -30.60 22.72
CA ASN A 655 17.52 -30.99 23.76
C ASN A 655 17.87 -29.79 24.65
N LEU A 656 18.10 -28.62 24.07
CA LEU A 656 18.42 -27.41 24.82
C LEU A 656 17.22 -26.95 25.66
N GLY A 657 16.01 -26.98 25.11
CA GLY A 657 14.78 -26.66 25.86
C GLY A 657 14.56 -27.60 27.06
N VAL A 658 14.78 -28.90 26.88
CA VAL A 658 14.71 -29.89 27.97
C VAL A 658 15.80 -29.63 29.03
N PHE A 659 17.05 -29.40 28.59
CA PHE A 659 18.15 -29.10 29.50
C PHE A 659 17.87 -27.87 30.37
N LEU A 660 17.41 -26.77 29.74
CA LEU A 660 17.07 -25.54 30.46
C LEU A 660 15.90 -25.75 31.45
N SER A 661 14.88 -26.53 31.05
CA SER A 661 13.73 -26.85 31.90
C SER A 661 14.11 -27.62 33.17
N GLN A 662 15.21 -28.38 33.14
CA GLN A 662 15.72 -29.17 34.26
C GLN A 662 16.73 -28.41 35.12
N ASN A 663 17.24 -27.25 34.65
CA ASN A 663 18.27 -26.47 35.33
C ASN A 663 17.77 -25.12 35.84
N LEU A 664 16.71 -25.14 36.68
CA LEU A 664 16.05 -23.92 37.20
C LEU A 664 17.03 -22.95 37.92
N PRO A 665 18.02 -23.37 38.71
CA PRO A 665 18.95 -22.43 39.34
C PRO A 665 19.76 -21.61 38.32
N THR A 666 20.24 -22.28 37.24
CA THR A 666 20.95 -21.60 36.15
C THR A 666 20.03 -20.61 35.43
N LEU A 667 18.81 -21.02 35.14
CA LEU A 667 17.81 -20.18 34.47
C LEU A 667 17.42 -18.96 35.33
N ALA A 668 17.27 -19.16 36.66
CA ALA A 668 16.98 -18.07 37.60
C ALA A 668 18.16 -17.06 37.69
N ALA A 669 19.40 -17.54 37.76
CA ALA A 669 20.57 -16.67 37.75
C ALA A 669 20.72 -15.89 36.44
N LEU A 670 20.46 -16.54 35.30
CA LEU A 670 20.47 -15.88 33.98
C LEU A 670 19.38 -14.78 33.91
N ARG A 671 18.17 -15.08 34.37
CA ARG A 671 17.06 -14.12 34.43
C ARG A 671 17.41 -12.89 35.24
N ALA A 672 17.93 -13.07 36.43
CA ALA A 672 18.30 -11.99 37.36
C ALA A 672 19.40 -11.08 36.78
N GLY A 673 20.40 -11.65 36.10
CA GLY A 673 21.53 -10.91 35.54
C GLY A 673 21.32 -10.36 34.11
N MET A 674 20.15 -10.56 33.51
CA MET A 674 19.94 -10.25 32.09
C MET A 674 20.05 -8.75 31.78
N ARG A 675 19.48 -7.87 32.64
CA ARG A 675 19.58 -6.40 32.45
C ARG A 675 21.02 -5.89 32.55
N GLU A 676 21.78 -6.41 33.52
CA GLU A 676 23.20 -6.07 33.64
C GLU A 676 23.98 -6.50 32.38
N ARG A 677 23.75 -7.73 31.92
CA ARG A 677 24.33 -8.24 30.68
C ARG A 677 23.95 -7.35 29.47
N PHE A 678 22.69 -6.88 29.44
CA PHE A 678 22.21 -6.02 28.37
C PHE A 678 22.89 -4.64 28.40
N THR A 679 22.93 -4.00 29.57
CA THR A 679 23.51 -2.66 29.75
C THR A 679 25.05 -2.65 29.67
N SER A 680 25.72 -3.76 29.92
CA SER A 680 27.18 -3.88 29.77
C SER A 680 27.61 -4.28 28.34
N SER A 681 26.68 -4.66 27.46
CA SER A 681 26.95 -5.03 26.06
C SER A 681 26.83 -3.81 25.13
N VAL A 682 27.36 -3.94 23.92
CA VAL A 682 27.22 -2.91 22.87
C VAL A 682 25.75 -2.59 22.53
N VAL A 683 24.82 -3.52 22.80
CA VAL A 683 23.39 -3.35 22.51
C VAL A 683 22.77 -2.21 23.31
N GLY A 684 23.21 -2.00 24.53
CA GLY A 684 22.79 -0.93 25.43
C GLY A 684 23.40 0.44 25.14
N TYR A 685 24.33 0.55 24.16
CA TYR A 685 25.06 1.78 23.88
C TYR A 685 24.76 2.36 22.48
N PRO A 686 23.73 3.22 22.33
CA PRO A 686 23.40 3.83 21.05
C PRO A 686 24.55 4.59 20.39
N GLY A 687 25.49 5.11 21.18
CA GLY A 687 26.69 5.82 20.71
C GLY A 687 27.58 4.95 19.81
N VAL A 688 27.64 3.64 20.06
CA VAL A 688 28.40 2.70 19.22
C VAL A 688 27.79 2.63 17.81
N VAL A 689 26.47 2.60 17.71
CA VAL A 689 25.78 2.57 16.41
C VAL A 689 25.90 3.90 15.70
N ALA A 690 25.72 5.03 16.40
CA ALA A 690 25.85 6.35 15.80
C ALA A 690 27.26 6.61 15.26
N ALA A 691 28.30 6.34 16.06
CA ALA A 691 29.69 6.48 15.63
C ALA A 691 30.05 5.46 14.54
N GLY A 692 29.58 4.21 14.65
CA GLY A 692 29.79 3.19 13.64
C GLY A 692 29.15 3.56 12.30
N LEU A 693 27.94 4.11 12.32
CA LEU A 693 27.25 4.60 11.14
C LEU A 693 27.98 5.79 10.51
N GLU A 694 28.40 6.78 11.33
CA GLU A 694 29.15 7.94 10.83
C GLU A 694 30.45 7.53 10.11
N LEU A 695 31.20 6.59 10.70
CA LEU A 695 32.41 6.08 10.09
C LEU A 695 32.12 5.23 8.82
N ALA A 696 31.09 4.42 8.85
CA ALA A 696 30.65 3.64 7.68
C ALA A 696 30.28 4.54 6.50
N LEU A 697 29.46 5.57 6.76
CA LEU A 697 29.05 6.57 5.76
C LEU A 697 30.26 7.31 5.17
N ARG A 698 31.23 7.66 6.03
CA ARG A 698 32.48 8.29 5.56
C ARG A 698 33.28 7.35 4.67
N LYS A 699 33.42 6.06 5.02
CA LYS A 699 34.09 5.06 4.18
C LYS A 699 33.39 4.86 2.85
N MET A 700 32.07 4.79 2.81
CA MET A 700 31.27 4.72 1.57
C MET A 700 31.52 5.94 0.67
N TRP A 701 31.47 7.14 1.27
CA TRP A 701 31.69 8.39 0.56
C TRP A 701 33.10 8.48 -0.03
N MET A 702 34.13 8.06 0.70
CA MET A 702 35.50 8.01 0.21
C MET A 702 35.65 7.10 -1.00
N GLN A 703 35.04 5.91 -1.00
CA GLN A 703 35.04 5.02 -2.17
C GLN A 703 34.42 5.70 -3.41
N TRP A 704 33.30 6.41 -3.22
CA TRP A 704 32.67 7.15 -4.30
C TRP A 704 33.54 8.32 -4.80
N CYS A 705 34.17 9.08 -3.92
CA CYS A 705 35.10 10.16 -4.28
C CYS A 705 36.27 9.66 -5.11
N ASP A 706 36.81 8.48 -4.76
CA ASP A 706 37.89 7.82 -5.48
C ASP A 706 37.45 7.23 -6.85
N GLY A 707 36.14 7.26 -7.16
CA GLY A 707 35.58 6.65 -8.38
C GLY A 707 35.58 5.13 -8.37
N LYS A 708 35.70 4.53 -7.19
CA LYS A 708 35.68 3.05 -7.03
C LYS A 708 34.25 2.54 -7.12
N THR A 709 34.10 1.30 -7.61
CA THR A 709 32.87 0.52 -7.42
C THR A 709 32.66 0.23 -5.94
N PRO A 710 31.41 0.14 -5.46
CA PRO A 710 31.13 -0.23 -4.07
C PRO A 710 31.79 -1.57 -3.69
N GLU A 711 32.46 -1.60 -2.55
CA GLU A 711 33.08 -2.80 -1.95
C GLU A 711 32.57 -2.98 -0.53
N ALA A 712 32.58 -4.23 -0.02
CA ALA A 712 32.18 -4.52 1.35
C ALA A 712 33.04 -3.73 2.35
N ILE A 713 32.38 -3.18 3.37
CA ILE A 713 33.02 -2.35 4.39
C ILE A 713 32.88 -3.06 5.74
N ARG A 714 33.94 -2.97 6.55
CA ARG A 714 33.91 -3.35 7.96
C ARG A 714 34.31 -2.16 8.82
N VAL A 715 33.54 -1.92 9.88
CA VAL A 715 33.83 -0.95 10.93
C VAL A 715 34.07 -1.72 12.21
N HIS A 716 35.28 -1.62 12.74
CA HIS A 716 35.64 -2.29 13.99
C HIS A 716 35.35 -1.39 15.18
N LEU A 717 34.97 -1.97 16.32
CA LEU A 717 34.75 -1.22 17.57
C LEU A 717 35.99 -0.43 17.97
N ALA A 718 37.18 -0.99 17.76
CA ALA A 718 38.47 -0.34 18.04
C ALA A 718 38.70 0.94 17.22
N GLU A 719 38.08 1.09 16.04
CA GLU A 719 38.18 2.31 15.24
C GLU A 719 37.35 3.47 15.82
N LEU A 720 36.38 3.17 16.72
CA LEU A 720 35.51 4.17 17.34
C LEU A 720 36.11 4.76 18.64
N SER A 721 37.12 4.12 19.21
CA SER A 721 37.70 4.45 20.55
C SER A 721 38.65 5.65 20.57
N GLY A 722 38.31 6.71 19.86
CA GLY A 722 39.06 7.97 19.91
C GLY A 722 38.90 8.83 21.21
N GLY A 723 38.50 8.22 22.37
CA GLY A 723 38.55 8.93 23.66
C GLY A 723 37.30 8.92 24.56
N GLN A 724 36.41 7.95 24.45
CA GLN A 724 35.32 7.76 25.43
C GLN A 724 35.34 6.34 25.99
N ASP A 725 34.91 6.18 27.26
CA ASP A 725 34.74 4.89 27.94
C ASP A 725 33.77 3.99 27.17
N MET A 726 34.32 3.14 26.31
CA MET A 726 33.56 2.15 25.55
C MET A 726 33.52 0.83 26.32
N PRO A 727 32.40 0.08 26.31
CA PRO A 727 32.36 -1.22 26.99
C PRO A 727 33.42 -2.14 26.44
N ALA A 728 34.11 -2.88 27.34
CA ALA A 728 35.04 -3.92 26.97
C ALA A 728 34.32 -5.03 26.18
N THR A 729 34.92 -5.51 25.09
CA THR A 729 34.41 -6.59 24.24
C THR A 729 34.26 -7.93 24.97
#